data_45497a988fee9614241578d186fae77b
#
_entry.id   45497a988fee9614241578d186fae77b
#
_cell.length_a   1.000
_cell.length_b   1.000
_cell.length_c   1.000
_cell.angle_alpha   90.00
_cell.angle_beta   90.00
_cell.angle_gamma   90.00
#
_symmetry.space_group_name_H-M   'P 1'
#
loop_
_entity.id
_entity.type
_entity.pdbx_description
1 polymer ?
#
loop_
_entity_poly.entity_id
_entity_poly.type
_entity_poly.pdbx_seq_one_letter_code
_entity_poly.pdbx_strand_id
1 'polypeptide(L)'
;MIKDKQALEGGRISILGARVHNLKNIDVEIPRNKLTVITGMSGSGKSSLAFDTIFAEGQRRYVETFSAYARNFLGNMERPDVDKITGLSPVISIEQKTTNKNPRSTVGTTTEIYDFFRLLYARAGEAYSYLSGEKMVKYTEDQVLRLILDEYNGKKTYLLAPLVRNRKGHYKELFEQIRKKGYLNVRVDGELKEIFHGMKLDRYKMHSIEVVIDKMIVSEADERRLKESLKIAMKQGDGLVLILDAETNEVRHYSRRLMDPVTGLSYSEPAPHNFSFNSPQGACPKCKGLGQVNLLDMDKIVPDPSLSIYSGGIVALGKYKNSLIFWQIEALCQKHGVTIKTPIRDIPEEAMDEIMNGTDERLQIKNDSLGSSNYFLSYEGVAKYILMQQESEASASAQKWAGQFIKMATCPECNGWRLNKEALSYRIAGKNIAELSAMDISELYEWLEGIEEKLDPKQLRIATEILKEIRSRLRFLLDVGLDYLSMNRGSATLSGGESQRIRLATQIGSQLVNVLYILDEPSIGLHQRDNVRLINSLKQLRDTGNSVIVVEHDKDMMLSADYVVDMGPKAGRLGGEVVFEGTPKEMLRVDTLTSSYLNGNTEIAVPAERRKGNGQFITIKGASGNNLKHVDVSFPLGTLICVTGVSGSGKSTLINRTLQPILSQHFYHSLEDPLAYDVIEGIEHVDKIVNVDQSPIGRSPRSNPATYTGVFSDIRNLFVELPESKVRGYKPGRFSFNVSGGRCETCKGNGYKTIEMNFLPDVLVPCEDCHGKRYNRETLEVRFRGKSIADILDMTINMAVEFFENIPTILSKIKVLQDVGLGYIKLGQPSTTLSGGESQRVKLATELAKRDTGKTLYVLDEPTTGLHFEDIRVLLGALNKLVDKGNTIIVIEHNLDVVKSADYLIDMGPEGGRRGGNVLFTGTPEALAKSGVGFTAPFLKEELDIANKKK
;
A
#
# COMPACT_ATOMS: atom_id res chain seq x y z
N MET A 1 -10.86 -49.18 18.50
CA MET A 1 -11.49 -48.56 17.30
C MET A 1 -12.90 -47.99 17.48
N ILE A 2 -13.73 -48.44 18.41
CA ILE A 2 -15.11 -47.90 18.60
C ILE A 2 -15.11 -46.74 19.65
N LYS A 3 -14.20 -46.74 20.64
CA LYS A 3 -14.12 -45.66 21.62
C LYS A 3 -13.53 -44.34 21.12
N ASP A 4 -12.72 -44.37 20.06
CA ASP A 4 -12.18 -43.16 19.42
C ASP A 4 -13.15 -42.44 18.50
N LYS A 5 -14.16 -43.16 17.95
CA LYS A 5 -15.20 -42.52 17.11
C LYS A 5 -16.21 -41.72 17.95
N GLN A 6 -16.53 -42.14 19.17
CA GLN A 6 -17.51 -41.43 20.01
C GLN A 6 -16.95 -40.13 20.65
N ALA A 7 -15.65 -40.01 20.82
CA ALA A 7 -15.01 -38.77 21.30
C ALA A 7 -14.93 -37.67 20.20
N LEU A 8 -15.21 -38.01 18.93
CA LEU A 8 -15.15 -37.14 17.77
C LEU A 8 -16.52 -36.60 17.31
N GLU A 9 -17.63 -37.11 17.84
CA GLU A 9 -19.00 -36.77 17.35
C GLU A 9 -19.49 -35.34 17.74
N GLY A 10 -18.79 -34.56 18.57
CA GLY A 10 -19.15 -33.19 18.91
C GLY A 10 -18.25 -32.10 18.28
N GLY A 11 -17.31 -32.45 17.41
CA GLY A 11 -16.22 -31.60 17.01
C GLY A 11 -15.87 -31.52 15.53
N ARG A 12 -16.78 -31.71 14.58
CA ARG A 12 -16.53 -31.64 13.14
C ARG A 12 -17.37 -30.58 12.43
N ILE A 13 -16.82 -30.01 11.37
CA ILE A 13 -17.55 -29.25 10.35
C ILE A 13 -17.85 -30.26 9.24
N SER A 14 -19.15 -30.58 9.04
CA SER A 14 -19.59 -31.49 7.99
C SER A 14 -20.19 -30.70 6.85
N ILE A 15 -19.68 -30.93 5.66
CA ILE A 15 -20.12 -30.35 4.38
C ILE A 15 -20.65 -31.52 3.56
N LEU A 16 -21.91 -31.43 3.12
CA LEU A 16 -22.57 -32.47 2.35
C LEU A 16 -23.04 -31.90 1.02
N GLY A 17 -22.67 -32.56 -0.08
CA GLY A 17 -23.14 -32.24 -1.43
C GLY A 17 -22.68 -30.88 -1.95
N ALA A 18 -21.43 -30.50 -1.79
CA ALA A 18 -20.92 -29.24 -2.32
C ALA A 18 -20.70 -29.30 -3.84
N ARG A 19 -21.30 -28.34 -4.58
CA ARG A 19 -21.32 -28.28 -6.05
C ARG A 19 -20.88 -26.91 -6.59
N VAL A 20 -20.32 -26.04 -5.76
CA VAL A 20 -19.90 -24.70 -6.17
C VAL A 20 -18.77 -24.77 -7.21
N HIS A 21 -18.90 -24.05 -8.31
CA HIS A 21 -17.97 -24.00 -9.44
C HIS A 21 -17.63 -25.37 -10.04
N ASN A 22 -16.43 -25.89 -9.76
CA ASN A 22 -15.97 -27.17 -10.30
C ASN A 22 -16.11 -28.34 -9.31
N LEU A 23 -16.65 -28.12 -8.12
CA LEU A 23 -16.84 -29.16 -7.13
C LEU A 23 -17.88 -30.19 -7.61
N LYS A 24 -17.58 -31.47 -7.46
CA LYS A 24 -18.36 -32.60 -8.00
C LYS A 24 -19.23 -33.27 -6.95
N ASN A 25 -20.10 -32.50 -6.32
CA ASN A 25 -21.03 -33.03 -5.28
C ASN A 25 -20.28 -33.75 -4.17
N ILE A 26 -19.29 -33.04 -3.58
CA ILE A 26 -18.39 -33.65 -2.61
C ILE A 26 -18.91 -33.53 -1.19
N ASP A 27 -18.60 -34.58 -0.39
CA ASP A 27 -18.77 -34.58 1.05
C ASP A 27 -17.41 -34.46 1.73
N VAL A 28 -17.29 -33.60 2.74
CA VAL A 28 -16.03 -33.36 3.44
C VAL A 28 -16.26 -33.18 4.95
N GLU A 29 -15.44 -33.82 5.76
CA GLU A 29 -15.46 -33.67 7.22
C GLU A 29 -14.17 -33.03 7.77
N ILE A 30 -14.24 -31.85 8.30
CA ILE A 30 -13.11 -31.11 8.86
C ILE A 30 -13.18 -31.07 10.39
N PRO A 31 -12.14 -31.54 11.12
CA PRO A 31 -12.15 -31.50 12.59
C PRO A 31 -12.07 -30.07 13.11
N ARG A 32 -12.88 -29.76 14.14
CA ARG A 32 -12.82 -28.44 14.82
C ARG A 32 -11.61 -28.37 15.77
N ASN A 33 -11.21 -27.14 16.10
CA ASN A 33 -10.08 -26.84 16.98
C ASN A 33 -8.78 -27.50 16.50
N LYS A 34 -8.61 -27.57 15.18
CA LYS A 34 -7.45 -28.12 14.50
C LYS A 34 -6.95 -27.16 13.42
N LEU A 35 -5.68 -27.30 13.09
CA LEU A 35 -5.07 -26.69 11.90
C LEU A 35 -5.28 -27.65 10.72
N THR A 36 -6.15 -27.27 9.82
CA THR A 36 -6.46 -28.04 8.59
C THR A 36 -5.88 -27.34 7.38
N VAL A 37 -5.13 -28.06 6.55
CA VAL A 37 -4.62 -27.56 5.28
C VAL A 37 -5.43 -28.15 4.14
N ILE A 38 -5.97 -27.28 3.27
CA ILE A 38 -6.60 -27.67 2.00
C ILE A 38 -5.57 -27.45 0.89
N THR A 39 -5.17 -28.54 0.23
CA THR A 39 -4.12 -28.54 -0.81
C THR A 39 -4.61 -29.16 -2.12
N GLY A 40 -3.73 -29.24 -3.13
CA GLY A 40 -4.01 -29.78 -4.46
C GLY A 40 -3.58 -28.83 -5.58
N MET A 41 -3.64 -29.26 -6.83
CA MET A 41 -3.24 -28.48 -8.01
C MET A 41 -3.97 -27.13 -8.12
N SER A 42 -3.37 -26.16 -8.79
CA SER A 42 -4.05 -24.90 -9.13
C SER A 42 -5.32 -25.21 -9.96
N GLY A 43 -6.48 -24.63 -9.56
CA GLY A 43 -7.77 -24.92 -10.20
C GLY A 43 -8.40 -26.25 -9.82
N SER A 44 -7.94 -26.97 -8.79
CA SER A 44 -8.56 -28.23 -8.32
C SER A 44 -9.84 -28.02 -7.50
N GLY A 45 -10.18 -26.79 -7.09
CA GLY A 45 -11.39 -26.49 -6.32
C GLY A 45 -11.14 -26.09 -4.85
N LYS A 46 -9.89 -25.90 -4.43
CA LYS A 46 -9.53 -25.50 -3.05
C LYS A 46 -10.26 -24.25 -2.57
N SER A 47 -10.14 -23.16 -3.35
CA SER A 47 -10.78 -21.88 -3.01
C SER A 47 -12.30 -21.98 -3.09
N SER A 48 -12.83 -22.79 -4.03
CA SER A 48 -14.27 -23.07 -4.12
C SER A 48 -14.81 -23.75 -2.86
N LEU A 49 -14.05 -24.67 -2.28
CA LEU A 49 -14.41 -25.31 -1.01
C LEU A 49 -14.24 -24.35 0.18
N ALA A 50 -13.07 -23.71 0.32
CA ALA A 50 -12.74 -22.90 1.50
C ALA A 50 -13.51 -21.57 1.54
N PHE A 51 -13.51 -20.81 0.44
CA PHE A 51 -14.07 -19.45 0.40
C PHE A 51 -15.49 -19.42 -0.16
N ASP A 52 -15.72 -20.00 -1.33
CA ASP A 52 -17.02 -19.91 -1.99
C ASP A 52 -18.08 -20.85 -1.38
N THR A 53 -17.67 -21.82 -0.53
CA THR A 53 -18.58 -22.74 0.16
C THR A 53 -18.58 -22.48 1.66
N ILE A 54 -17.47 -22.73 2.38
CA ILE A 54 -17.43 -22.69 3.85
C ILE A 54 -17.56 -21.25 4.36
N PHE A 55 -16.71 -20.34 3.86
CA PHE A 55 -16.74 -18.93 4.27
C PHE A 55 -18.04 -18.26 3.86
N ALA A 56 -18.49 -18.42 2.63
CA ALA A 56 -19.72 -17.84 2.10
C ALA A 56 -20.95 -18.23 2.93
N GLU A 57 -21.08 -19.50 3.30
CA GLU A 57 -22.20 -19.97 4.16
C GLU A 57 -22.07 -19.43 5.59
N GLY A 58 -20.86 -19.39 6.15
CA GLY A 58 -20.63 -18.83 7.48
C GLY A 58 -20.96 -17.34 7.56
N GLN A 59 -20.56 -16.57 6.54
CA GLN A 59 -20.87 -15.15 6.42
C GLN A 59 -22.38 -14.92 6.22
N ARG A 60 -23.02 -15.73 5.37
CA ARG A 60 -24.48 -15.67 5.14
C ARG A 60 -25.24 -15.87 6.46
N ARG A 61 -24.90 -16.90 7.25
CA ARG A 61 -25.51 -17.14 8.57
C ARG A 61 -25.29 -16.01 9.54
N TYR A 62 -24.10 -15.40 9.53
CA TYR A 62 -23.82 -14.26 10.38
C TYR A 62 -24.70 -13.05 10.01
N VAL A 63 -24.82 -12.73 8.72
CA VAL A 63 -25.69 -11.64 8.22
C VAL A 63 -27.16 -11.91 8.53
N GLU A 64 -27.62 -13.18 8.53
CA GLU A 64 -28.98 -13.54 8.91
C GLU A 64 -29.32 -13.19 10.38
N THR A 65 -28.33 -13.07 11.26
CA THR A 65 -28.55 -12.66 12.65
C THR A 65 -28.87 -11.17 12.80
N PHE A 66 -28.63 -10.37 11.77
CA PHE A 66 -28.88 -8.92 11.81
C PHE A 66 -30.36 -8.57 11.66
N SER A 67 -30.71 -7.34 12.07
CA SER A 67 -32.08 -6.83 11.89
C SER A 67 -32.46 -6.77 10.40
N ALA A 68 -33.77 -6.82 10.10
CA ALA A 68 -34.26 -6.73 8.73
C ALA A 68 -33.78 -5.46 8.01
N TYR A 69 -33.64 -4.34 8.71
CA TYR A 69 -33.10 -3.09 8.18
C TYR A 69 -31.62 -3.25 7.75
N ALA A 70 -30.78 -3.80 8.63
CA ALA A 70 -29.37 -4.03 8.32
C ALA A 70 -29.19 -5.03 7.17
N ARG A 71 -29.99 -6.09 7.11
CA ARG A 71 -29.98 -7.06 6.00
C ARG A 71 -30.34 -6.43 4.65
N ASN A 72 -31.35 -5.58 4.60
CA ASN A 72 -31.72 -4.87 3.38
C ASN A 72 -30.61 -3.91 2.90
N PHE A 73 -29.83 -3.37 3.83
CA PHE A 73 -28.71 -2.49 3.52
C PHE A 73 -27.47 -3.26 3.03
N LEU A 74 -27.20 -4.43 3.62
CA LEU A 74 -26.06 -5.29 3.27
C LEU A 74 -26.32 -6.16 2.01
N GLY A 75 -27.57 -6.23 1.55
CA GLY A 75 -27.97 -7.11 0.45
C GLY A 75 -28.23 -8.57 0.88
N ASN A 76 -29.00 -9.29 0.08
CA ASN A 76 -29.21 -10.72 0.27
C ASN A 76 -27.99 -11.50 -0.27
N MET A 77 -27.31 -12.25 0.60
CA MET A 77 -26.28 -13.17 0.19
C MET A 77 -26.92 -14.45 -0.36
N GLU A 78 -26.52 -14.85 -1.56
CA GLU A 78 -26.94 -16.12 -2.14
C GLU A 78 -26.36 -17.28 -1.32
N ARG A 79 -27.16 -18.30 -1.13
CA ARG A 79 -26.70 -19.54 -0.50
C ARG A 79 -25.78 -20.29 -1.47
N PRO A 80 -24.58 -20.73 -1.04
CA PRO A 80 -23.75 -21.58 -1.89
C PRO A 80 -24.48 -22.88 -2.27
N ASP A 81 -24.17 -23.42 -3.43
CA ASP A 81 -24.74 -24.69 -3.91
C ASP A 81 -24.17 -25.85 -3.10
N VAL A 82 -24.83 -26.13 -1.99
CA VAL A 82 -24.49 -27.18 -1.03
C VAL A 82 -25.75 -27.70 -0.35
N ASP A 83 -25.83 -29.01 -0.14
CA ASP A 83 -27.00 -29.61 0.48
C ASP A 83 -27.10 -29.20 1.96
N LYS A 84 -26.04 -29.41 2.72
CA LYS A 84 -26.00 -29.08 4.14
C LYS A 84 -24.58 -28.78 4.64
N ILE A 85 -24.43 -27.75 5.51
CA ILE A 85 -23.21 -27.53 6.30
C ILE A 85 -23.60 -27.44 7.77
N THR A 86 -22.92 -28.24 8.62
CA THR A 86 -23.13 -28.26 10.08
C THR A 86 -21.80 -28.01 10.80
N GLY A 87 -21.86 -27.61 12.07
CA GLY A 87 -20.68 -27.42 12.92
C GLY A 87 -19.90 -26.13 12.68
N LEU A 88 -20.40 -25.18 11.85
CA LEU A 88 -19.73 -23.90 11.64
C LEU A 88 -19.75 -23.03 12.89
N SER A 89 -18.57 -22.51 13.27
CA SER A 89 -18.39 -21.36 14.18
C SER A 89 -18.48 -20.05 13.38
N PRO A 90 -18.52 -18.88 14.04
CA PRO A 90 -18.31 -17.60 13.34
C PRO A 90 -17.04 -17.64 12.50
N VAL A 91 -17.11 -17.15 11.26
CA VAL A 91 -16.04 -17.32 10.27
C VAL A 91 -15.34 -15.99 10.00
N ILE A 92 -14.01 -15.99 10.00
CA ILE A 92 -13.18 -14.85 9.63
C ILE A 92 -12.26 -15.28 8.48
N SER A 93 -12.31 -14.53 7.37
CA SER A 93 -11.43 -14.73 6.21
C SER A 93 -10.26 -13.76 6.24
N ILE A 94 -9.06 -14.27 5.94
CA ILE A 94 -7.85 -13.48 5.80
C ILE A 94 -7.28 -13.71 4.40
N GLU A 95 -7.75 -12.92 3.44
CA GLU A 95 -7.36 -12.98 2.02
C GLU A 95 -6.20 -12.03 1.72
N GLN A 96 -5.50 -12.28 0.60
CA GLN A 96 -4.38 -11.47 0.12
C GLN A 96 -4.77 -10.12 -0.49
N LYS A 97 -6.02 -9.93 -0.90
CA LYS A 97 -6.42 -8.71 -1.61
C LYS A 97 -6.18 -7.47 -0.75
N THR A 98 -5.22 -6.65 -1.15
CA THR A 98 -4.99 -5.32 -0.58
C THR A 98 -6.09 -4.38 -1.04
N THR A 99 -7.09 -4.16 -0.21
CA THR A 99 -8.19 -3.26 -0.52
C THR A 99 -7.94 -1.82 -0.07
N ASN A 100 -6.95 -1.61 0.81
CA ASN A 100 -6.76 -0.30 1.43
C ASN A 100 -5.74 0.55 0.66
N LYS A 101 -6.22 1.36 -0.28
CA LYS A 101 -5.44 2.37 -1.01
C LYS A 101 -5.40 3.73 -0.30
N ASN A 102 -5.95 3.84 0.91
CA ASN A 102 -6.00 5.10 1.63
C ASN A 102 -4.58 5.54 2.03
N PRO A 103 -4.08 6.69 1.56
CA PRO A 103 -2.72 7.17 1.87
C PRO A 103 -2.53 7.51 3.36
N ARG A 104 -3.61 7.61 4.13
CA ARG A 104 -3.59 7.87 5.57
C ARG A 104 -3.51 6.61 6.41
N SER A 105 -3.70 5.44 5.82
CA SER A 105 -3.59 4.15 6.52
C SER A 105 -2.12 3.74 6.62
N THR A 106 -1.68 3.38 7.83
CA THR A 106 -0.32 2.91 8.11
C THR A 106 -0.35 1.59 8.89
N VAL A 107 0.78 0.91 8.97
CA VAL A 107 0.92 -0.29 9.82
C VAL A 107 0.42 -0.01 11.22
N GLY A 108 0.88 1.10 11.84
CA GLY A 108 0.48 1.48 13.20
C GLY A 108 -1.01 1.71 13.38
N THR A 109 -1.70 2.31 12.38
CA THR A 109 -3.16 2.52 12.45
C THR A 109 -3.95 1.25 12.18
N THR A 110 -3.45 0.37 11.33
CA THR A 110 -4.12 -0.91 11.01
C THR A 110 -4.03 -1.90 12.18
N THR A 111 -2.93 -1.85 12.93
CA THR A 111 -2.70 -2.69 14.12
C THR A 111 -3.21 -2.07 15.41
N GLU A 112 -3.78 -0.88 15.37
CA GLU A 112 -4.23 -0.08 16.52
C GLU A 112 -3.10 0.36 17.47
N ILE A 113 -1.85 -0.02 17.22
CA ILE A 113 -0.70 0.34 18.07
C ILE A 113 -0.54 1.86 18.13
N TYR A 114 -0.80 2.55 17.02
CA TYR A 114 -0.73 4.01 16.98
C TYR A 114 -1.77 4.69 17.89
N ASP A 115 -2.92 4.07 18.12
CA ASP A 115 -3.93 4.59 19.04
C ASP A 115 -3.46 4.48 20.49
N PHE A 116 -2.75 3.42 20.83
CA PHE A 116 -2.09 3.30 22.14
C PHE A 116 -0.93 4.29 22.29
N PHE A 117 -0.15 4.57 21.23
CA PHE A 117 0.86 5.64 21.26
C PHE A 117 0.23 7.02 21.53
N ARG A 118 -0.85 7.35 20.84
CA ARG A 118 -1.57 8.61 21.08
C ARG A 118 -2.05 8.74 22.53
N LEU A 119 -2.57 7.66 23.10
CA LEU A 119 -3.01 7.62 24.49
C LEU A 119 -1.81 7.77 25.44
N LEU A 120 -0.71 7.08 25.17
CA LEU A 120 0.51 7.12 25.97
C LEU A 120 1.10 8.55 26.00
N TYR A 121 1.25 9.19 24.85
CA TYR A 121 1.76 10.57 24.76
C TYR A 121 0.82 11.59 25.38
N ALA A 122 -0.48 11.43 25.25
CA ALA A 122 -1.47 12.34 25.85
C ALA A 122 -1.48 12.23 27.39
N ARG A 123 -1.13 11.08 27.96
CA ARG A 123 -1.23 10.83 29.42
C ARG A 123 0.11 10.88 30.16
N ALA A 124 1.18 10.45 29.53
CA ALA A 124 2.52 10.32 30.14
C ALA A 124 3.60 11.14 29.41
N GLY A 125 3.29 11.78 28.27
CA GLY A 125 4.25 12.58 27.50
C GLY A 125 4.65 13.86 28.21
N GLU A 126 5.95 14.18 28.16
CA GLU A 126 6.52 15.46 28.62
C GLU A 126 6.53 16.46 27.47
N ALA A 127 5.97 17.64 27.71
CA ALA A 127 5.92 18.71 26.73
C ALA A 127 7.19 19.55 26.72
N TYR A 128 7.72 19.84 25.55
CA TYR A 128 8.85 20.75 25.33
C TYR A 128 8.42 21.89 24.39
N SER A 129 9.03 23.04 24.54
CA SER A 129 8.80 24.18 23.63
C SER A 129 9.47 23.92 22.28
N TYR A 130 8.75 24.07 21.16
CA TYR A 130 9.39 24.03 19.84
C TYR A 130 10.17 25.32 19.50
N LEU A 131 10.08 26.38 20.34
CA LEU A 131 10.81 27.63 20.15
C LEU A 131 12.12 27.63 20.94
N SER A 132 12.06 27.29 22.23
CA SER A 132 13.25 27.32 23.12
C SER A 132 13.91 25.96 23.31
N GLY A 133 13.18 24.87 23.09
CA GLY A 133 13.61 23.48 23.41
C GLY A 133 13.48 23.13 24.88
N GLU A 134 13.07 24.06 25.74
CA GLU A 134 12.94 23.87 27.18
C GLU A 134 11.68 23.07 27.54
N LYS A 135 11.75 22.37 28.69
CA LYS A 135 10.60 21.62 29.21
C LYS A 135 9.51 22.58 29.66
N MET A 136 8.30 22.37 29.20
CA MET A 136 7.15 23.17 29.58
C MET A 136 6.70 22.89 31.03
N VAL A 137 6.25 23.92 31.69
CA VAL A 137 5.82 23.89 33.08
C VAL A 137 4.33 24.23 33.20
N LYS A 138 3.70 23.64 34.18
CA LYS A 138 2.31 23.93 34.58
C LYS A 138 2.28 24.22 36.06
N TYR A 139 1.82 25.44 36.40
CA TYR A 139 1.77 25.88 37.76
C TYR A 139 0.36 25.84 38.34
N THR A 140 0.21 25.50 39.60
CA THR A 140 -1.00 25.79 40.39
C THR A 140 -1.03 27.24 40.83
N GLU A 141 -2.21 27.77 41.15
CA GLU A 141 -2.36 29.17 41.64
C GLU A 141 -1.47 29.42 42.85
N ASP A 142 -1.40 28.50 43.80
CA ASP A 142 -0.56 28.63 45.03
C ASP A 142 0.93 28.53 44.70
N GLN A 143 1.35 27.77 43.67
CA GLN A 143 2.74 27.78 43.23
C GLN A 143 3.11 29.09 42.56
N VAL A 144 2.24 29.64 41.70
CA VAL A 144 2.47 30.95 41.07
C VAL A 144 2.55 32.04 42.14
N LEU A 145 1.66 31.99 43.14
CA LEU A 145 1.67 32.95 44.26
C LEU A 145 3.02 32.93 45.00
N ARG A 146 3.51 31.74 45.33
CA ARG A 146 4.82 31.58 46.00
C ARG A 146 5.98 32.09 45.13
N LEU A 147 6.02 31.68 43.86
CA LEU A 147 7.04 32.14 42.94
C LEU A 147 7.07 33.67 42.80
N ILE A 148 5.92 34.34 42.76
CA ILE A 148 5.83 35.80 42.69
C ILE A 148 6.33 36.40 43.99
N LEU A 149 5.93 35.87 45.15
CA LEU A 149 6.42 36.33 46.44
C LEU A 149 7.97 36.20 46.60
N ASP A 150 8.50 35.05 46.19
CA ASP A 150 9.93 34.78 46.30
C ASP A 150 10.79 35.65 45.33
N GLU A 151 10.34 35.80 44.07
CA GLU A 151 11.13 36.44 43.01
C GLU A 151 10.98 37.98 42.96
N TYR A 152 9.84 38.52 43.40
CA TYR A 152 9.48 39.94 43.25
C TYR A 152 9.28 40.63 44.62
N ASN A 153 9.67 40.04 45.72
CA ASN A 153 9.53 40.66 47.04
C ASN A 153 10.23 42.04 47.08
N GLY A 154 9.50 43.08 47.47
CA GLY A 154 9.98 44.44 47.51
C GLY A 154 9.98 45.20 46.17
N LYS A 155 9.68 44.52 45.05
CA LYS A 155 9.67 45.09 43.70
C LYS A 155 8.30 45.60 43.33
N LYS A 156 8.29 46.69 42.54
CA LYS A 156 7.07 47.25 41.96
C LYS A 156 6.73 46.47 40.68
N THR A 157 5.54 45.87 40.67
CA THR A 157 5.12 44.99 39.55
C THR A 157 3.75 45.37 39.02
N TYR A 158 3.49 44.99 37.74
CA TYR A 158 2.18 45.01 37.14
C TYR A 158 1.73 43.56 36.90
N LEU A 159 0.54 43.27 37.40
CA LEU A 159 -0.13 41.97 37.12
C LEU A 159 -0.99 42.13 35.88
N LEU A 160 -0.65 41.42 34.83
CA LEU A 160 -1.25 41.55 33.50
C LEU A 160 -2.00 40.26 33.10
N ALA A 161 -3.15 40.41 32.43
CA ALA A 161 -3.87 39.30 31.82
C ALA A 161 -3.93 39.49 30.30
N PRO A 162 -3.42 38.55 29.50
CA PRO A 162 -3.42 38.63 28.04
C PRO A 162 -4.84 38.35 27.50
N LEU A 163 -5.37 39.28 26.69
CA LEU A 163 -6.66 39.17 26.03
C LEU A 163 -6.52 38.91 24.53
N VAL A 164 -5.49 39.43 23.89
CA VAL A 164 -5.18 39.24 22.47
C VAL A 164 -3.71 38.93 22.33
N ARG A 165 -3.37 37.94 21.51
CA ARG A 165 -2.00 37.52 21.22
C ARG A 165 -1.79 37.45 19.71
N ASN A 166 -0.93 38.33 19.22
CA ASN A 166 -0.44 38.37 17.85
C ASN A 166 -1.57 38.17 16.81
N ARG A 167 -2.64 39.00 16.89
CA ARG A 167 -3.78 38.94 15.95
C ARG A 167 -4.06 40.31 15.34
N LYS A 168 -4.43 40.31 14.06
CA LYS A 168 -4.88 41.51 13.34
C LYS A 168 -6.26 41.98 13.85
N GLY A 169 -6.46 43.28 13.95
CA GLY A 169 -7.73 43.84 14.34
C GLY A 169 -7.63 45.25 14.89
N HIS A 170 -8.72 46.03 14.85
CA HIS A 170 -8.73 47.40 15.38
C HIS A 170 -9.08 47.46 16.88
N TYR A 171 -9.69 46.45 17.47
CA TYR A 171 -10.00 46.18 18.88
C TYR A 171 -10.77 47.28 19.65
N LYS A 172 -11.46 48.14 18.93
CA LYS A 172 -12.26 49.24 19.56
C LYS A 172 -13.26 48.73 20.58
N GLU A 173 -14.02 47.71 20.24
CA GLU A 173 -15.05 47.12 21.12
C GLU A 173 -14.42 46.45 22.35
N LEU A 174 -13.28 45.83 22.21
CA LEU A 174 -12.54 45.19 23.30
C LEU A 174 -12.09 46.24 24.32
N PHE A 175 -11.52 47.37 23.89
CA PHE A 175 -11.11 48.46 24.80
C PHE A 175 -12.31 49.08 25.54
N GLU A 176 -13.45 49.24 24.89
CA GLU A 176 -14.70 49.68 25.53
C GLU A 176 -15.23 48.69 26.58
N GLN A 177 -15.13 47.37 26.31
CA GLN A 177 -15.48 46.31 27.26
C GLN A 177 -14.56 46.31 28.49
N ILE A 178 -13.23 46.42 28.28
CA ILE A 178 -12.25 46.48 29.35
C ILE A 178 -12.51 47.70 30.26
N ARG A 179 -12.78 48.86 29.66
CA ARG A 179 -13.12 50.08 30.38
C ARG A 179 -14.41 49.98 31.18
N LYS A 180 -15.44 49.37 30.60
CA LYS A 180 -16.72 49.11 31.32
C LYS A 180 -16.54 48.18 32.52
N LYS A 181 -15.53 47.28 32.50
CA LYS A 181 -15.16 46.41 33.65
C LYS A 181 -14.35 47.15 34.72
N GLY A 182 -14.01 48.42 34.51
CA GLY A 182 -13.29 49.26 35.47
C GLY A 182 -11.75 49.26 35.31
N TYR A 183 -11.20 48.62 34.27
CA TYR A 183 -9.77 48.64 34.01
C TYR A 183 -9.40 49.85 33.14
N LEU A 184 -8.41 50.62 33.57
CA LEU A 184 -8.00 51.87 32.91
C LEU A 184 -6.71 51.71 32.08
N ASN A 185 -5.90 50.72 32.38
CA ASN A 185 -4.59 50.54 31.77
C ASN A 185 -4.50 49.21 31.03
N VAL A 186 -3.87 49.22 29.86
CA VAL A 186 -3.51 48.07 29.07
C VAL A 186 -2.05 48.14 28.63
N ARG A 187 -1.46 47.01 28.35
CA ARG A 187 -0.18 46.94 27.64
C ARG A 187 -0.49 46.49 26.22
N VAL A 188 -0.09 47.30 25.23
CA VAL A 188 -0.30 47.07 23.81
C VAL A 188 1.04 47.01 23.13
N ASP A 189 1.33 45.85 22.51
CA ASP A 189 2.61 45.62 21.78
C ASP A 189 3.84 45.95 22.61
N GLY A 190 3.80 45.67 23.93
CA GLY A 190 4.90 45.92 24.86
C GLY A 190 4.86 47.28 25.56
N GLU A 191 3.99 48.21 25.19
CA GLU A 191 3.87 49.54 25.77
C GLU A 191 2.63 49.65 26.67
N LEU A 192 2.81 50.17 27.87
CA LEU A 192 1.70 50.50 28.78
C LEU A 192 0.96 51.75 28.28
N LYS A 193 -0.35 51.67 28.12
CA LYS A 193 -1.22 52.74 27.62
C LYS A 193 -2.47 52.86 28.50
N GLU A 194 -2.93 54.10 28.68
CA GLU A 194 -4.23 54.35 29.28
C GLU A 194 -5.36 54.24 28.24
N ILE A 195 -6.45 53.60 28.61
CA ILE A 195 -7.58 53.40 27.70
C ILE A 195 -8.43 54.68 27.67
N PHE A 196 -8.50 55.29 26.51
CA PHE A 196 -9.37 56.45 26.27
C PHE A 196 -10.60 56.05 25.42
N HIS A 197 -11.63 56.88 25.47
CA HIS A 197 -12.84 56.63 24.69
C HIS A 197 -12.55 56.64 23.19
N GLY A 198 -12.99 55.56 22.48
CA GLY A 198 -12.79 55.45 21.05
C GLY A 198 -11.39 54.93 20.65
N MET A 199 -10.57 54.49 21.60
CA MET A 199 -9.23 53.89 21.31
C MET A 199 -9.38 52.76 20.29
N LYS A 200 -8.51 52.78 19.26
CA LYS A 200 -8.42 51.73 18.19
C LYS A 200 -6.97 51.55 17.76
N LEU A 201 -6.66 50.36 17.29
CA LEU A 201 -5.34 49.99 16.73
C LEU A 201 -5.42 49.84 15.22
N ASP A 202 -4.25 49.71 14.59
CA ASP A 202 -4.16 49.49 13.14
C ASP A 202 -4.70 48.12 12.76
N ARG A 203 -5.75 48.08 11.92
CA ARG A 203 -6.47 46.86 11.53
C ARG A 203 -5.58 45.81 10.84
N TYR A 204 -4.53 46.26 10.16
CA TYR A 204 -3.68 45.40 9.31
C TYR A 204 -2.43 44.89 10.02
N LYS A 205 -2.08 45.45 11.18
CA LYS A 205 -0.96 44.99 11.99
C LYS A 205 -1.36 43.92 12.99
N MET A 206 -0.40 43.08 13.36
CA MET A 206 -0.55 42.12 14.44
C MET A 206 -0.38 42.84 15.79
N HIS A 207 -1.31 42.59 16.72
CA HIS A 207 -1.31 43.21 18.04
C HIS A 207 -1.40 42.17 19.15
N SER A 208 -0.68 42.46 20.25
CA SER A 208 -0.84 41.77 21.53
C SER A 208 -1.38 42.79 22.56
N ILE A 209 -2.44 42.41 23.28
CA ILE A 209 -3.12 43.31 24.25
C ILE A 209 -3.24 42.55 25.56
N GLU A 210 -2.62 43.10 26.60
CA GLU A 210 -2.73 42.62 27.98
C GLU A 210 -3.42 43.68 28.83
N VAL A 211 -4.39 43.28 29.64
CA VAL A 211 -5.06 44.19 30.59
C VAL A 211 -4.30 44.20 31.91
N VAL A 212 -4.10 45.40 32.48
CA VAL A 212 -3.48 45.55 33.80
C VAL A 212 -4.56 45.29 34.87
N ILE A 213 -4.38 44.20 35.61
CA ILE A 213 -5.34 43.80 36.67
C ILE A 213 -4.98 44.50 37.97
N ASP A 214 -3.70 44.56 38.33
CA ASP A 214 -3.24 45.18 39.53
C ASP A 214 -1.84 45.82 39.35
N LYS A 215 -1.54 46.80 40.19
CA LYS A 215 -0.22 47.44 40.29
C LYS A 215 0.14 47.53 41.77
N MET A 216 1.18 46.80 42.13
CA MET A 216 1.55 46.67 43.54
C MET A 216 3.07 46.53 43.74
N ILE A 217 3.51 46.83 44.96
CA ILE A 217 4.82 46.40 45.44
C ILE A 217 4.55 45.06 46.11
N VAL A 218 5.23 44.01 45.62
CA VAL A 218 5.04 42.67 46.16
C VAL A 218 5.63 42.58 47.56
N SER A 219 4.81 42.11 48.51
CA SER A 219 5.26 41.87 49.90
C SER A 219 4.47 40.70 50.51
N GLU A 220 5.00 40.00 51.48
CA GLU A 220 4.31 38.96 52.23
C GLU A 220 3.07 39.52 52.97
N ALA A 221 3.10 40.78 53.38
CA ALA A 221 1.97 41.47 54.03
C ALA A 221 0.73 41.58 53.09
N ASP A 222 0.95 41.66 51.80
CA ASP A 222 -0.07 41.79 50.77
C ASP A 222 -0.45 40.44 50.08
N GLU A 223 -0.06 39.30 50.63
CA GLU A 223 -0.30 37.98 50.07
C GLU A 223 -1.77 37.77 49.69
N ARG A 224 -2.70 38.17 50.56
CA ARG A 224 -4.15 38.00 50.31
C ARG A 224 -4.59 38.84 49.10
N ARG A 225 -4.14 40.08 48.96
CA ARG A 225 -4.43 40.94 47.81
C ARG A 225 -3.86 40.35 46.53
N LEU A 226 -2.59 39.93 46.58
CA LEU A 226 -1.95 39.26 45.44
C LEU A 226 -2.71 38.01 45.00
N LYS A 227 -3.17 37.18 45.94
CA LYS A 227 -3.93 35.95 45.62
C LYS A 227 -5.26 36.28 44.96
N GLU A 228 -5.98 37.32 45.42
CA GLU A 228 -7.23 37.78 44.80
C GLU A 228 -6.97 38.34 43.38
N SER A 229 -6.00 39.17 43.20
CA SER A 229 -5.61 39.77 41.90
C SER A 229 -5.11 38.72 40.94
N LEU A 230 -4.36 37.70 41.38
CA LEU A 230 -3.91 36.56 40.60
C LEU A 230 -5.10 35.74 40.09
N LYS A 231 -6.06 35.47 40.95
CA LYS A 231 -7.29 34.74 40.57
C LYS A 231 -8.08 35.49 39.48
N ILE A 232 -8.18 36.80 39.61
CA ILE A 232 -8.86 37.64 38.61
C ILE A 232 -8.05 37.64 37.30
N ALA A 233 -6.72 37.79 37.36
CA ALA A 233 -5.87 37.79 36.19
C ALA A 233 -5.92 36.47 35.44
N MET A 234 -5.83 35.34 36.12
CA MET A 234 -5.96 34.04 35.53
C MET A 234 -7.33 33.79 34.91
N LYS A 235 -8.40 34.30 35.51
CA LYS A 235 -9.75 34.20 34.95
C LYS A 235 -9.90 35.03 33.67
N GLN A 236 -9.35 36.24 33.61
CA GLN A 236 -9.42 37.09 32.42
C GLN A 236 -8.46 36.62 31.31
N GLY A 237 -7.27 36.13 31.66
CA GLY A 237 -6.23 35.64 30.74
C GLY A 237 -6.35 34.17 30.38
N ASP A 238 -7.53 33.52 30.68
CA ASP A 238 -7.79 32.11 30.37
C ASP A 238 -6.72 31.15 30.91
N GLY A 239 -6.35 31.37 32.19
CA GLY A 239 -5.37 30.58 32.93
C GLY A 239 -3.92 31.05 32.77
N LEU A 240 -3.68 32.18 32.10
CA LEU A 240 -2.39 32.79 31.93
C LEU A 240 -2.33 34.13 32.61
N VAL A 241 -1.22 34.41 33.23
CA VAL A 241 -0.90 35.71 33.84
C VAL A 241 0.53 36.09 33.53
N LEU A 242 0.80 37.39 33.37
CA LEU A 242 2.11 37.96 33.17
C LEU A 242 2.45 38.86 34.34
N ILE A 243 3.67 38.80 34.81
CA ILE A 243 4.22 39.78 35.76
C ILE A 243 5.22 40.64 35.02
N LEU A 244 5.00 41.92 35.03
CA LEU A 244 5.92 42.93 34.49
C LEU A 244 6.61 43.62 35.66
N ASP A 245 7.93 43.53 35.71
CA ASP A 245 8.75 44.32 36.62
C ASP A 245 8.78 45.77 36.13
N ALA A 246 8.39 46.69 36.97
CA ALA A 246 8.28 48.13 36.60
C ALA A 246 9.63 48.83 36.43
N GLU A 247 10.72 48.25 36.94
CA GLU A 247 12.07 48.89 36.91
C GLU A 247 12.86 48.32 35.71
N THR A 248 12.84 46.98 35.52
CA THR A 248 13.62 46.33 34.46
C THR A 248 12.84 46.20 33.15
N ASN A 249 11.52 46.40 33.20
CA ASN A 249 10.58 46.12 32.08
C ASN A 249 10.58 44.67 31.58
N GLU A 250 11.10 43.77 32.40
CA GLU A 250 11.09 42.35 32.10
C GLU A 250 9.70 41.73 32.37
N VAL A 251 9.29 40.82 31.50
CA VAL A 251 7.99 40.13 31.61
C VAL A 251 8.23 38.64 31.80
N ARG A 252 7.61 38.13 32.87
CA ARG A 252 7.58 36.69 33.13
C ARG A 252 6.18 36.13 33.06
N HIS A 253 6.06 34.99 32.44
CA HIS A 253 4.79 34.35 32.18
C HIS A 253 4.56 33.20 33.18
N TYR A 254 3.31 33.08 33.68
CA TYR A 254 2.85 31.99 34.53
C TYR A 254 1.52 31.48 34.03
N SER A 255 1.36 30.17 33.98
CA SER A 255 0.15 29.53 33.42
C SER A 255 -0.29 28.30 34.18
N ARG A 256 -1.61 28.13 34.26
CA ARG A 256 -2.23 26.87 34.66
C ARG A 256 -2.19 25.81 33.53
N ARG A 257 -1.86 26.24 32.31
CA ARG A 257 -1.62 25.35 31.13
C ARG A 257 -0.13 25.11 30.97
N LEU A 258 0.21 24.08 30.20
CA LEU A 258 1.59 23.84 29.80
C LEU A 258 2.14 25.04 29.03
N MET A 259 3.22 25.63 29.52
CA MET A 259 3.78 26.86 28.97
C MET A 259 5.30 26.84 29.08
N ASP A 260 5.91 27.41 28.07
CA ASP A 260 7.33 27.76 28.07
C ASP A 260 7.54 29.02 28.94
N PRO A 261 8.27 28.96 30.06
CA PRO A 261 8.45 30.11 30.94
C PRO A 261 9.23 31.24 30.30
N VAL A 262 10.04 30.97 29.27
CA VAL A 262 10.87 31.98 28.59
C VAL A 262 10.09 32.70 27.48
N THR A 263 9.47 31.96 26.60
CA THR A 263 8.81 32.55 25.42
C THR A 263 7.31 32.82 25.61
N GLY A 264 6.70 32.30 26.67
CA GLY A 264 5.27 32.37 26.90
C GLY A 264 4.43 31.52 25.94
N LEU A 265 5.06 30.67 25.09
CA LEU A 265 4.38 29.73 24.26
C LEU A 265 3.58 28.73 25.13
N SER A 266 2.31 28.59 24.88
CA SER A 266 1.44 27.68 25.65
C SER A 266 0.77 26.65 24.75
N TYR A 267 0.73 25.40 25.22
CA TYR A 267 0.01 24.31 24.56
C TYR A 267 -1.38 24.10 25.20
N SER A 268 -2.29 23.59 24.37
CA SER A 268 -3.55 23.08 24.86
C SER A 268 -3.34 21.85 25.76
N GLU A 269 -4.34 21.49 26.56
CA GLU A 269 -4.25 20.28 27.36
C GLU A 269 -4.15 19.05 26.42
N PRO A 270 -3.14 18.18 26.64
CA PRO A 270 -2.88 17.10 25.68
C PRO A 270 -4.01 16.07 25.70
N ALA A 271 -4.57 15.81 24.52
CA ALA A 271 -5.58 14.80 24.29
C ALA A 271 -5.15 13.87 23.13
N PRO A 272 -5.63 12.63 23.06
CA PRO A 272 -5.20 11.69 22.02
C PRO A 272 -5.36 12.19 20.57
N HIS A 273 -6.35 13.06 20.31
CA HIS A 273 -6.55 13.65 18.98
C HIS A 273 -5.47 14.66 18.57
N ASN A 274 -4.76 15.27 19.53
CA ASN A 274 -3.62 16.16 19.25
C ASN A 274 -2.41 15.40 18.66
N PHE A 275 -2.32 14.10 18.88
CA PHE A 275 -1.27 13.23 18.37
C PHE A 275 -1.71 12.41 17.14
N SER A 276 -2.85 12.75 16.55
CA SER A 276 -3.38 12.06 15.37
C SER A 276 -3.14 12.87 14.10
N PHE A 277 -2.42 12.30 13.15
CA PHE A 277 -2.28 12.90 11.82
C PHE A 277 -3.57 12.86 10.98
N ASN A 278 -4.59 12.15 11.44
CA ASN A 278 -5.94 12.14 10.85
C ASN A 278 -6.89 13.17 11.48
N SER A 279 -6.45 13.82 12.56
CA SER A 279 -7.21 14.89 13.22
C SER A 279 -6.68 16.27 12.81
N PRO A 280 -7.54 17.25 12.53
CA PRO A 280 -7.10 18.62 12.24
C PRO A 280 -6.22 19.26 13.33
N GLN A 281 -6.39 18.84 14.59
CA GLN A 281 -5.65 19.36 15.74
C GLN A 281 -4.22 18.81 15.80
N GLY A 282 -3.97 17.59 15.31
CA GLY A 282 -2.64 16.97 15.35
C GLY A 282 -1.91 16.98 14.01
N ALA A 283 -2.63 17.10 12.90
CA ALA A 283 -2.07 17.03 11.56
C ALA A 283 -1.17 18.24 11.23
N CYS A 284 -0.10 18.00 10.49
CA CYS A 284 0.67 19.09 9.89
C CYS A 284 -0.24 19.95 8.98
N PRO A 285 -0.27 21.28 9.15
CA PRO A 285 -1.16 22.17 8.40
C PRO A 285 -0.88 22.16 6.89
N LYS A 286 0.40 22.00 6.48
CA LYS A 286 0.81 22.01 5.07
C LYS A 286 0.41 20.74 4.33
N CYS A 287 0.77 19.55 4.83
CA CYS A 287 0.46 18.28 4.18
C CYS A 287 -0.85 17.64 4.66
N LYS A 288 -1.56 18.26 5.60
CA LYS A 288 -2.82 17.75 6.18
C LYS A 288 -2.73 16.29 6.64
N GLY A 289 -1.58 15.91 7.22
CA GLY A 289 -1.34 14.57 7.75
C GLY A 289 -0.85 13.54 6.73
N LEU A 290 -0.55 13.91 5.49
CA LEU A 290 -0.07 12.98 4.46
C LEU A 290 1.44 12.72 4.56
N GLY A 291 2.22 13.67 5.13
CA GLY A 291 3.68 13.58 5.21
C GLY A 291 4.40 13.95 3.92
N GLN A 292 3.67 14.01 2.83
CA GLN A 292 4.15 14.34 1.50
C GLN A 292 3.31 15.47 0.90
N VAL A 293 3.88 16.20 -0.03
CA VAL A 293 3.22 17.25 -0.79
C VAL A 293 3.51 17.06 -2.27
N ASN A 294 2.58 17.46 -3.10
CA ASN A 294 2.78 17.52 -4.53
C ASN A 294 3.61 18.75 -4.86
N LEU A 295 4.78 18.55 -5.39
CA LEU A 295 5.62 19.60 -5.95
C LEU A 295 5.66 19.47 -7.46
N LEU A 296 5.75 20.57 -8.14
CA LEU A 296 5.97 20.59 -9.59
C LEU A 296 7.42 20.18 -9.89
N ASP A 297 7.59 19.31 -10.87
CA ASP A 297 8.88 18.87 -11.36
C ASP A 297 9.31 19.80 -12.49
N MET A 298 10.16 20.79 -12.16
CA MET A 298 10.61 21.80 -13.11
C MET A 298 11.40 21.20 -14.26
N ASP A 299 12.15 20.13 -14.04
CA ASP A 299 12.91 19.42 -15.07
C ASP A 299 12.00 18.76 -16.11
N LYS A 300 10.81 18.34 -15.69
CA LYS A 300 9.79 17.80 -16.61
C LYS A 300 8.92 18.88 -17.28
N ILE A 301 8.77 20.03 -16.62
CA ILE A 301 8.03 21.17 -17.18
C ILE A 301 8.89 21.90 -18.21
N VAL A 302 10.18 22.08 -17.95
CA VAL A 302 11.16 22.77 -18.80
C VAL A 302 12.38 21.86 -19.00
N PRO A 303 12.27 20.78 -19.78
CA PRO A 303 13.37 19.83 -19.96
C PRO A 303 14.53 20.39 -20.81
N ASP A 304 14.24 21.36 -21.67
CA ASP A 304 15.24 22.03 -22.51
C ASP A 304 15.07 23.55 -22.43
N PRO A 305 15.85 24.21 -21.57
CA PRO A 305 15.78 25.67 -21.42
C PRO A 305 16.32 26.46 -22.63
N SER A 306 16.89 25.79 -23.63
CA SER A 306 17.30 26.43 -24.89
C SER A 306 16.10 26.73 -25.81
N LEU A 307 14.96 26.07 -25.59
CA LEU A 307 13.73 26.31 -26.33
C LEU A 307 12.99 27.54 -25.77
N SER A 308 12.26 28.20 -26.65
CA SER A 308 11.38 29.31 -26.27
C SER A 308 9.99 28.79 -25.86
N ILE A 309 9.22 29.59 -25.13
CA ILE A 309 7.82 29.27 -24.77
C ILE A 309 7.00 29.09 -26.06
N TYR A 310 7.25 29.88 -27.09
CA TYR A 310 6.61 29.78 -28.41
C TYR A 310 6.86 28.41 -29.08
N SER A 311 8.06 27.88 -28.95
CA SER A 311 8.48 26.59 -29.51
C SER A 311 8.06 25.39 -28.69
N GLY A 312 7.44 25.59 -27.50
CA GLY A 312 6.98 24.57 -26.59
C GLY A 312 7.97 24.25 -25.47
N GLY A 313 8.88 25.18 -25.11
CA GLY A 313 9.83 25.00 -24.01
C GLY A 313 9.18 24.75 -22.66
N ILE A 314 7.92 25.19 -22.43
CA ILE A 314 7.08 24.74 -21.32
C ILE A 314 6.20 23.60 -21.83
N VAL A 315 6.63 22.37 -21.60
CA VAL A 315 5.98 21.14 -22.13
C VAL A 315 4.51 21.05 -21.72
N ALA A 316 4.16 21.50 -20.53
CA ALA A 316 2.78 21.51 -20.03
C ALA A 316 1.84 22.39 -20.87
N LEU A 317 2.33 23.43 -21.53
CA LEU A 317 1.54 24.28 -22.42
C LEU A 317 1.59 23.81 -23.88
N GLY A 318 2.66 23.09 -24.25
CA GLY A 318 2.95 22.71 -25.62
C GLY A 318 3.39 23.89 -26.49
N LYS A 319 3.38 23.71 -27.81
CA LYS A 319 3.69 24.79 -28.75
C LYS A 319 2.62 25.88 -28.73
N TYR A 320 3.01 27.09 -29.08
CA TYR A 320 2.13 28.25 -29.09
C TYR A 320 0.78 27.96 -29.78
N LYS A 321 -0.27 28.37 -29.11
CA LYS A 321 -1.66 28.35 -29.60
C LYS A 321 -2.28 29.70 -29.32
N ASN A 322 -3.17 30.13 -30.19
CA ASN A 322 -3.90 31.38 -30.01
C ASN A 322 -4.96 31.21 -28.90
N SER A 323 -4.54 31.31 -27.63
CA SER A 323 -5.36 31.10 -26.46
C SER A 323 -5.02 32.06 -25.33
N LEU A 324 -5.97 32.25 -24.41
CA LEU A 324 -5.89 33.21 -23.30
C LEU A 324 -4.61 33.09 -22.50
N ILE A 325 -4.20 31.87 -22.15
CA ILE A 325 -2.99 31.65 -21.32
C ILE A 325 -1.72 32.14 -22.02
N PHE A 326 -1.60 31.94 -23.34
CA PHE A 326 -0.45 32.44 -24.09
C PHE A 326 -0.48 33.97 -24.25
N TRP A 327 -1.65 34.62 -24.36
CA TRP A 327 -1.76 36.08 -24.40
C TRP A 327 -1.35 36.70 -23.04
N GLN A 328 -1.73 36.06 -21.93
CA GLN A 328 -1.33 36.47 -20.57
C GLN A 328 0.20 36.36 -20.39
N ILE A 329 0.78 35.22 -20.81
CA ILE A 329 2.24 35.02 -20.76
C ILE A 329 2.97 36.04 -21.69
N GLU A 330 2.42 36.36 -22.87
CA GLU A 330 2.98 37.36 -23.76
C GLU A 330 2.98 38.74 -23.14
N ALA A 331 1.91 39.12 -22.45
CA ALA A 331 1.82 40.39 -21.72
C ALA A 331 2.84 40.44 -20.55
N LEU A 332 3.06 39.33 -19.84
CA LEU A 332 4.11 39.23 -18.80
C LEU A 332 5.51 39.35 -19.41
N CYS A 333 5.80 38.65 -20.49
CA CYS A 333 7.08 38.77 -21.19
C CYS A 333 7.36 40.21 -21.61
N GLN A 334 6.35 40.90 -22.17
CA GLN A 334 6.48 42.31 -22.57
C GLN A 334 6.73 43.22 -21.35
N LYS A 335 6.09 42.99 -20.21
CA LYS A 335 6.33 43.73 -18.96
C LYS A 335 7.79 43.65 -18.54
N HIS A 336 8.45 42.53 -18.70
CA HIS A 336 9.85 42.32 -18.33
C HIS A 336 10.83 42.51 -19.50
N GLY A 337 10.40 43.11 -20.63
CA GLY A 337 11.25 43.48 -21.78
C GLY A 337 11.71 42.28 -22.63
N VAL A 338 11.07 41.11 -22.50
CA VAL A 338 11.35 39.89 -23.28
C VAL A 338 10.14 39.50 -24.11
N THR A 339 10.28 38.49 -24.97
CA THR A 339 9.20 37.97 -25.80
C THR A 339 9.00 36.48 -25.57
N ILE A 340 7.84 35.93 -25.89
CA ILE A 340 7.57 34.48 -25.85
C ILE A 340 8.50 33.67 -26.77
N LYS A 341 9.24 34.30 -27.69
CA LYS A 341 10.24 33.67 -28.57
C LYS A 341 11.64 33.69 -27.97
N THR A 342 11.86 34.36 -26.87
CA THR A 342 13.14 34.34 -26.11
C THR A 342 13.35 32.94 -25.53
N PRO A 343 14.56 32.34 -25.65
CA PRO A 343 14.89 31.09 -24.98
C PRO A 343 14.62 31.18 -23.47
N ILE A 344 14.10 30.14 -22.86
CA ILE A 344 13.71 30.16 -21.43
C ILE A 344 14.90 30.50 -20.53
N ARG A 345 16.11 30.03 -20.88
CA ARG A 345 17.35 30.34 -20.12
C ARG A 345 17.69 31.83 -20.09
N ASP A 346 17.20 32.60 -21.07
CA ASP A 346 17.48 34.03 -21.24
C ASP A 346 16.32 34.90 -20.70
N ILE A 347 15.25 34.29 -20.16
CA ILE A 347 14.14 34.98 -19.49
C ILE A 347 14.58 35.32 -18.06
N PRO A 348 14.39 36.57 -17.58
CA PRO A 348 14.68 36.96 -16.19
C PRO A 348 13.96 36.06 -15.18
N GLU A 349 14.64 35.76 -14.06
CA GLU A 349 14.10 34.85 -13.02
C GLU A 349 12.76 35.34 -12.46
N GLU A 350 12.61 36.65 -12.26
CA GLU A 350 11.37 37.28 -11.81
C GLU A 350 10.22 37.06 -12.80
N ALA A 351 10.50 37.18 -14.11
CA ALA A 351 9.52 36.94 -15.14
C ALA A 351 9.12 35.46 -15.21
N MET A 352 10.08 34.56 -15.06
CA MET A 352 9.82 33.13 -15.02
C MET A 352 9.03 32.72 -13.78
N ASP A 353 9.30 33.33 -12.64
CA ASP A 353 8.53 33.12 -11.40
C ASP A 353 7.07 33.59 -11.57
N GLU A 354 6.83 34.78 -12.13
CA GLU A 354 5.47 35.25 -12.44
C GLU A 354 4.75 34.35 -13.46
N ILE A 355 5.47 33.84 -14.47
CA ILE A 355 4.91 32.90 -15.45
C ILE A 355 4.51 31.59 -14.78
N MET A 356 5.33 31.08 -13.86
CA MET A 356 5.04 29.81 -13.19
C MET A 356 4.03 29.94 -12.06
N ASN A 357 4.18 30.95 -11.20
CA ASN A 357 3.40 31.05 -9.95
C ASN A 357 2.24 32.04 -10.02
N GLY A 358 2.19 32.86 -11.09
CA GLY A 358 1.15 33.89 -11.27
C GLY A 358 1.53 35.23 -10.65
N THR A 359 0.68 36.22 -10.86
CA THR A 359 0.85 37.57 -10.31
C THR A 359 -0.49 38.13 -9.82
N ASP A 360 -0.44 38.90 -8.72
CA ASP A 360 -1.61 39.62 -8.20
C ASP A 360 -1.94 40.87 -9.03
N GLU A 361 -1.03 41.31 -9.90
CA GLU A 361 -1.26 42.42 -10.77
C GLU A 361 -2.20 42.08 -11.92
N ARG A 362 -3.05 43.00 -12.30
CA ARG A 362 -3.93 42.85 -13.46
C ARG A 362 -3.17 43.15 -14.74
N LEU A 363 -3.02 42.11 -15.57
CA LEU A 363 -2.34 42.23 -16.86
C LEU A 363 -3.25 42.87 -17.90
N GLN A 364 -2.72 43.87 -18.64
CA GLN A 364 -3.38 44.46 -19.81
C GLN A 364 -3.13 43.60 -21.04
N ILE A 365 -4.16 42.94 -21.52
CA ILE A 365 -4.09 42.08 -22.71
C ILE A 365 -4.53 42.92 -23.94
N LYS A 366 -3.64 43.02 -24.91
CA LYS A 366 -3.91 43.63 -26.22
C LYS A 366 -3.98 42.52 -27.26
N ASN A 367 -5.15 42.24 -27.80
CA ASN A 367 -5.30 41.26 -28.87
C ASN A 367 -6.31 41.76 -29.92
N ASP A 368 -5.87 41.83 -31.17
CA ASP A 368 -6.70 42.28 -32.29
C ASP A 368 -7.92 41.39 -32.55
N SER A 369 -7.87 40.12 -32.07
CA SER A 369 -8.98 39.16 -32.18
C SER A 369 -10.13 39.44 -31.21
N LEU A 370 -9.92 40.23 -30.15
CA LEU A 370 -10.91 40.58 -29.13
C LEU A 370 -11.54 41.98 -29.32
N GLY A 371 -11.19 42.68 -30.40
CA GLY A 371 -11.62 44.04 -30.67
C GLY A 371 -10.77 45.06 -29.88
N SER A 372 -11.03 46.35 -30.08
CA SER A 372 -10.24 47.47 -29.55
C SER A 372 -10.33 47.69 -28.04
N SER A 373 -10.79 46.75 -27.25
CA SER A 373 -11.00 46.87 -25.81
C SER A 373 -9.78 46.36 -25.05
N ASN A 374 -9.25 47.15 -24.10
CA ASN A 374 -8.23 46.71 -23.16
C ASN A 374 -8.86 45.86 -22.06
N TYR A 375 -8.50 44.59 -21.98
CA TYR A 375 -8.95 43.69 -20.92
C TYR A 375 -7.88 43.61 -19.83
N PHE A 376 -8.31 43.76 -18.57
CA PHE A 376 -7.47 43.60 -17.40
C PHE A 376 -7.79 42.28 -16.73
N LEU A 377 -6.90 41.30 -16.80
CA LEU A 377 -7.09 39.96 -16.25
C LEU A 377 -6.00 39.59 -15.26
N SER A 378 -6.36 38.85 -14.22
CA SER A 378 -5.40 38.23 -13.31
C SER A 378 -4.82 36.97 -13.96
N TYR A 379 -3.56 36.69 -13.67
CA TYR A 379 -2.88 35.49 -14.15
C TYR A 379 -2.48 34.58 -12.98
N GLU A 380 -2.96 33.37 -13.00
CA GLU A 380 -2.82 32.43 -11.89
C GLU A 380 -1.58 31.53 -11.96
N GLY A 381 -0.85 31.57 -13.08
CA GLY A 381 0.39 30.81 -13.29
C GLY A 381 0.19 29.39 -13.87
N VAL A 382 1.24 28.89 -14.53
CA VAL A 382 1.28 27.53 -15.09
C VAL A 382 1.18 26.49 -13.99
N ALA A 383 1.76 26.74 -12.83
CA ALA A 383 1.72 25.87 -11.66
C ALA A 383 0.29 25.55 -11.22
N LYS A 384 -0.53 26.58 -11.06
CA LYS A 384 -1.93 26.41 -10.67
C LYS A 384 -2.74 25.71 -11.76
N TYR A 385 -2.47 26.03 -13.04
CA TYR A 385 -3.09 25.36 -14.18
C TYR A 385 -2.86 23.83 -14.14
N ILE A 386 -1.62 23.37 -13.87
CA ILE A 386 -1.31 21.94 -13.74
C ILE A 386 -2.01 21.34 -12.52
N LEU A 387 -1.96 21.99 -11.35
CA LEU A 387 -2.53 21.48 -10.11
C LEU A 387 -4.06 21.35 -10.17
N MET A 388 -4.75 22.28 -10.80
CA MET A 388 -6.20 22.22 -11.02
C MET A 388 -6.62 21.00 -11.87
N GLN A 389 -5.78 20.60 -12.84
CA GLN A 389 -6.06 19.39 -13.64
C GLN A 389 -5.86 18.08 -12.85
N GLN A 390 -5.29 18.14 -11.66
CA GLN A 390 -5.13 16.97 -10.78
C GLN A 390 -6.33 16.78 -9.84
N GLU A 391 -7.20 17.78 -9.69
CA GLU A 391 -8.35 17.71 -8.79
C GLU A 391 -9.36 16.63 -9.22
N SER A 392 -10.16 16.16 -8.28
CA SER A 392 -11.10 15.04 -8.48
C SER A 392 -12.18 15.30 -9.54
N GLU A 393 -12.45 16.56 -9.84
CA GLU A 393 -13.45 16.98 -10.84
C GLU A 393 -12.93 16.93 -12.27
N ALA A 394 -11.60 16.84 -12.45
CA ALA A 394 -10.99 16.76 -13.77
C ALA A 394 -11.16 15.36 -14.39
N SER A 395 -11.13 15.29 -15.71
CA SER A 395 -11.20 14.00 -16.43
C SER A 395 -9.99 13.11 -16.10
N ALA A 396 -10.17 11.78 -16.15
CA ALA A 396 -9.07 10.84 -15.90
C ALA A 396 -7.85 11.05 -16.83
N SER A 397 -8.08 11.54 -18.06
CA SER A 397 -7.03 11.91 -19.00
C SER A 397 -6.26 13.14 -18.52
N ALA A 398 -6.97 14.17 -18.03
CA ALA A 398 -6.36 15.39 -17.51
C ALA A 398 -5.55 15.11 -16.23
N GLN A 399 -6.08 14.29 -15.32
CA GLN A 399 -5.35 13.86 -14.11
C GLN A 399 -4.07 13.09 -14.46
N LYS A 400 -4.13 12.18 -15.44
CA LYS A 400 -2.96 11.44 -15.92
C LYS A 400 -1.93 12.37 -16.55
N TRP A 401 -2.38 13.36 -17.34
CA TRP A 401 -1.51 14.35 -17.94
C TRP A 401 -0.84 15.24 -16.88
N ALA A 402 -1.59 15.78 -15.92
CA ALA A 402 -1.04 16.60 -14.83
C ALA A 402 -0.04 15.82 -13.97
N GLY A 403 -0.33 14.54 -13.70
CA GLY A 403 0.55 13.66 -12.94
C GLY A 403 1.95 13.47 -13.51
N GLN A 404 2.17 13.76 -14.81
CA GLN A 404 3.50 13.70 -15.43
C GLN A 404 4.43 14.82 -14.95
N PHE A 405 3.87 15.96 -14.54
CA PHE A 405 4.60 17.16 -14.10
C PHE A 405 4.66 17.31 -12.59
N ILE A 406 4.13 16.34 -11.85
CA ILE A 406 4.05 16.39 -10.40
C ILE A 406 4.94 15.31 -9.80
N LYS A 407 5.79 15.74 -8.87
CA LYS A 407 6.64 14.88 -8.05
C LYS A 407 6.15 14.89 -6.61
N MET A 408 5.94 13.70 -6.05
CA MET A 408 5.67 13.56 -4.64
C MET A 408 6.95 13.81 -3.84
N ALA A 409 6.97 14.83 -3.02
CA ALA A 409 8.11 15.16 -2.17
C ALA A 409 7.75 15.13 -0.70
N THR A 410 8.73 14.86 0.15
CA THR A 410 8.58 14.95 1.60
C THR A 410 8.13 16.36 1.99
N CYS A 411 7.13 16.47 2.86
CA CYS A 411 6.63 17.77 3.31
C CYS A 411 7.73 18.55 4.03
N PRO A 412 8.11 19.76 3.57
CA PRO A 412 9.21 20.53 4.15
C PRO A 412 8.90 21.10 5.54
N GLU A 413 7.61 21.17 5.93
CA GLU A 413 7.23 21.68 7.24
C GLU A 413 7.33 20.62 8.34
N CYS A 414 6.89 19.41 8.06
CA CYS A 414 6.93 18.32 9.03
C CYS A 414 8.00 17.26 8.73
N ASN A 415 8.82 17.43 7.69
CA ASN A 415 9.85 16.48 7.27
C ASN A 415 9.35 15.01 7.17
N GLY A 416 8.11 14.85 6.67
CA GLY A 416 7.49 13.53 6.54
C GLY A 416 6.79 12.99 7.81
N TRP A 417 6.93 13.65 8.95
CA TRP A 417 6.39 13.21 10.24
C TRP A 417 4.86 13.28 10.36
N ARG A 418 4.15 13.88 9.40
CA ARG A 418 2.68 14.00 9.30
C ARG A 418 2.00 14.86 10.38
N LEU A 419 2.67 15.11 11.50
CA LEU A 419 2.15 15.84 12.66
C LEU A 419 2.59 17.31 12.67
N ASN A 420 1.87 18.14 13.42
CA ASN A 420 2.23 19.52 13.67
C ASN A 420 3.38 19.64 14.69
N LYS A 421 3.95 20.82 14.82
CA LYS A 421 5.11 21.10 15.70
C LYS A 421 4.79 20.84 17.17
N GLU A 422 3.59 21.17 17.63
CA GLU A 422 3.15 20.95 19.01
C GLU A 422 3.17 19.46 19.37
N ALA A 423 2.53 18.60 18.55
CA ALA A 423 2.50 17.15 18.78
C ALA A 423 3.90 16.52 18.75
N LEU A 424 4.80 17.00 17.88
CA LEU A 424 6.17 16.51 17.77
C LEU A 424 7.06 16.95 18.94
N SER A 425 6.61 17.90 19.75
CA SER A 425 7.37 18.44 20.88
C SER A 425 7.10 17.69 22.18
N TYR A 426 6.21 16.72 22.20
CA TYR A 426 6.03 15.81 23.34
C TYR A 426 6.99 14.63 23.25
N ARG A 427 7.62 14.28 24.38
CA ARG A 427 8.61 13.19 24.45
C ARG A 427 8.29 12.21 25.59
N ILE A 428 8.66 10.96 25.36
CA ILE A 428 8.68 9.89 26.36
C ILE A 428 10.05 9.25 26.29
N ALA A 429 10.78 9.18 27.38
CA ALA A 429 12.17 8.71 27.40
C ALA A 429 13.04 9.33 26.27
N GLY A 430 12.87 10.64 26.04
CA GLY A 430 13.61 11.40 25.04
C GLY A 430 13.12 11.33 23.59
N LYS A 431 12.14 10.46 23.26
CA LYS A 431 11.64 10.27 21.88
C LYS A 431 10.23 10.81 21.70
N ASN A 432 9.94 11.39 20.54
CA ASN A 432 8.59 11.81 20.15
C ASN A 432 7.84 10.66 19.45
N ILE A 433 6.51 10.83 19.28
CA ILE A 433 5.64 9.79 18.70
C ILE A 433 6.00 9.43 17.25
N ALA A 434 6.51 10.38 16.46
CA ALA A 434 6.90 10.15 15.08
C ALA A 434 8.21 9.37 14.99
N GLU A 435 9.18 9.65 15.87
CA GLU A 435 10.43 8.89 15.98
C GLU A 435 10.15 7.43 16.35
N LEU A 436 9.25 7.17 17.31
CA LEU A 436 8.85 5.79 17.64
C LEU A 436 8.16 5.11 16.45
N SER A 437 7.29 5.84 15.75
CA SER A 437 6.59 5.29 14.59
C SER A 437 7.52 4.99 13.40
N ALA A 438 8.68 5.60 13.34
CA ALA A 438 9.68 5.39 12.30
C ALA A 438 10.66 4.25 12.59
N MET A 439 10.68 3.72 13.81
CA MET A 439 11.47 2.55 14.17
C MET A 439 10.94 1.29 13.49
N ASP A 440 11.82 0.37 13.17
CA ASP A 440 11.42 -0.99 12.80
C ASP A 440 10.79 -1.68 14.02
N ILE A 441 9.85 -2.62 13.78
CA ILE A 441 9.10 -3.29 14.85
C ILE A 441 10.04 -3.94 15.87
N SER A 442 11.14 -4.56 15.42
CA SER A 442 12.14 -5.14 16.30
C SER A 442 12.83 -4.08 17.16
N GLU A 443 13.27 -2.97 16.55
CA GLU A 443 13.92 -1.84 17.25
C GLU A 443 12.97 -1.21 18.29
N LEU A 444 11.70 -1.05 17.89
CA LEU A 444 10.67 -0.50 18.77
C LEU A 444 10.39 -1.43 19.97
N TYR A 445 10.34 -2.74 19.74
CA TYR A 445 10.14 -3.71 20.80
C TYR A 445 11.32 -3.72 21.79
N GLU A 446 12.55 -3.72 21.29
CA GLU A 446 13.78 -3.61 22.10
C GLU A 446 13.82 -2.28 22.90
N TRP A 447 13.40 -1.17 22.29
CA TRP A 447 13.34 0.13 22.99
C TRP A 447 12.31 0.14 24.13
N LEU A 448 11.21 -0.59 23.96
CA LEU A 448 10.17 -0.72 24.99
C LEU A 448 10.60 -1.66 26.15
N GLU A 449 11.54 -2.58 25.91
CA GLU A 449 12.13 -3.37 26.99
C GLU A 449 12.99 -2.45 27.88
N GLY A 450 12.70 -2.42 29.19
CA GLY A 450 13.39 -1.56 30.13
C GLY A 450 13.02 -0.06 30.09
N ILE A 451 11.94 0.32 29.38
CA ILE A 451 11.46 1.70 29.40
C ILE A 451 11.01 2.14 30.80
N GLU A 452 10.58 1.21 31.64
CA GLU A 452 10.14 1.43 33.01
C GLU A 452 11.20 2.13 33.86
N GLU A 453 12.47 1.83 33.62
CA GLU A 453 13.61 2.43 34.34
C GLU A 453 13.82 3.92 33.96
N LYS A 454 13.28 4.33 32.80
CA LYS A 454 13.44 5.68 32.26
C LYS A 454 12.24 6.58 32.55
N LEU A 455 11.16 6.02 33.11
CA LEU A 455 9.95 6.74 33.44
C LEU A 455 9.91 7.14 34.89
N ASP A 456 9.37 8.32 35.19
CA ASP A 456 9.13 8.69 36.59
C ASP A 456 7.97 7.84 37.19
N PRO A 457 7.87 7.73 38.53
CA PRO A 457 6.86 6.88 39.17
C PRO A 457 5.40 7.21 38.81
N LYS A 458 5.12 8.47 38.48
CA LYS A 458 3.80 8.93 38.06
C LYS A 458 3.51 8.48 36.61
N GLN A 459 4.47 8.69 35.70
CA GLN A 459 4.40 8.23 34.32
C GLN A 459 4.25 6.71 34.25
N LEU A 460 5.07 5.99 35.06
CA LEU A 460 5.04 4.53 35.10
C LEU A 460 3.65 3.99 35.47
N ARG A 461 3.03 4.55 36.54
CA ARG A 461 1.68 4.13 36.95
C ARG A 461 0.64 4.31 35.86
N ILE A 462 0.76 5.37 35.06
CA ILE A 462 -0.16 5.66 33.96
C ILE A 462 0.13 4.78 32.74
N ALA A 463 1.40 4.53 32.47
CA ALA A 463 1.85 3.87 31.25
C ALA A 463 1.76 2.33 31.29
N THR A 464 1.78 1.70 32.47
CA THR A 464 1.92 0.24 32.65
C THR A 464 0.95 -0.56 31.77
N GLU A 465 -0.35 -0.32 31.86
CA GLU A 465 -1.33 -1.08 31.07
C GLU A 465 -1.23 -0.78 29.57
N ILE A 466 -0.92 0.47 29.21
CA ILE A 466 -0.74 0.88 27.80
C ILE A 466 0.48 0.18 27.19
N LEU A 467 1.60 0.15 27.92
CA LEU A 467 2.84 -0.50 27.48
C LEU A 467 2.66 -2.02 27.32
N LYS A 468 1.90 -2.66 28.22
CA LYS A 468 1.56 -4.07 28.14
C LYS A 468 0.81 -4.39 26.82
N GLU A 469 -0.19 -3.59 26.47
CA GLU A 469 -0.95 -3.75 25.24
C GLU A 469 -0.09 -3.53 23.98
N ILE A 470 0.75 -2.49 24.00
CA ILE A 470 1.67 -2.21 22.88
C ILE A 470 2.64 -3.39 22.68
N ARG A 471 3.29 -3.87 23.75
CA ARG A 471 4.22 -5.01 23.68
C ARG A 471 3.56 -6.29 23.17
N SER A 472 2.35 -6.58 23.64
CA SER A 472 1.60 -7.75 23.20
C SER A 472 1.34 -7.70 21.68
N ARG A 473 0.88 -6.57 21.16
CA ARG A 473 0.63 -6.40 19.72
C ARG A 473 1.90 -6.43 18.89
N LEU A 474 2.97 -5.80 19.35
CA LEU A 474 4.28 -5.85 18.68
C LEU A 474 4.81 -7.28 18.61
N ARG A 475 4.66 -8.06 19.69
CA ARG A 475 5.09 -9.45 19.72
C ARG A 475 4.38 -10.29 18.66
N PHE A 476 3.07 -10.12 18.49
CA PHE A 476 2.35 -10.83 17.42
C PHE A 476 2.86 -10.46 16.02
N LEU A 477 3.27 -9.20 15.79
CA LEU A 477 3.87 -8.79 14.52
C LEU A 477 5.26 -9.42 14.31
N LEU A 478 6.05 -9.55 15.38
CA LEU A 478 7.34 -10.26 15.35
C LEU A 478 7.16 -11.76 15.09
N ASP A 479 6.17 -12.36 15.72
CA ASP A 479 5.88 -13.79 15.58
C ASP A 479 5.44 -14.17 14.16
N VAL A 480 4.82 -13.27 13.42
CA VAL A 480 4.48 -13.47 11.99
C VAL A 480 5.58 -13.01 11.02
N GLY A 481 6.77 -12.65 11.50
CA GLY A 481 7.93 -12.30 10.68
C GLY A 481 7.85 -10.92 10.02
N LEU A 482 7.27 -9.92 10.70
CA LEU A 482 7.17 -8.54 10.21
C LEU A 482 8.10 -7.58 10.98
N ASP A 483 9.19 -8.09 11.51
CA ASP A 483 10.19 -7.40 12.34
C ASP A 483 10.82 -6.18 11.66
N TYR A 484 10.92 -6.19 10.33
CA TYR A 484 11.53 -5.15 9.49
C TYR A 484 10.61 -4.00 9.10
N LEU A 485 9.30 -4.08 9.37
CA LEU A 485 8.35 -3.01 9.05
C LEU A 485 8.40 -1.90 10.11
N SER A 486 8.15 -0.66 9.69
CA SER A 486 7.95 0.46 10.60
C SER A 486 6.47 0.79 10.77
N MET A 487 6.09 1.35 11.94
CA MET A 487 4.70 1.71 12.23
C MET A 487 4.15 2.81 11.30
N ASN A 488 5.00 3.70 10.80
CA ASN A 488 4.61 4.78 9.89
C ASN A 488 4.50 4.35 8.41
N ARG A 489 4.86 3.09 8.07
CA ARG A 489 4.78 2.61 6.69
C ARG A 489 3.35 2.60 6.20
N GLY A 490 3.11 3.23 5.05
CA GLY A 490 1.78 3.33 4.44
C GLY A 490 1.24 1.98 3.97
N SER A 491 -0.01 1.66 4.30
CA SER A 491 -0.65 0.37 3.94
C SER A 491 -0.69 0.13 2.43
N ALA A 492 -0.75 1.19 1.62
CA ALA A 492 -0.72 1.09 0.15
C ALA A 492 0.63 0.62 -0.42
N THR A 493 1.71 0.65 0.37
CA THR A 493 3.06 0.23 -0.03
C THR A 493 3.41 -1.20 0.39
N LEU A 494 2.50 -1.87 1.10
CA LEU A 494 2.66 -3.23 1.56
C LEU A 494 2.42 -4.23 0.43
N SER A 495 3.18 -5.31 0.42
CA SER A 495 2.86 -6.48 -0.41
C SER A 495 1.58 -7.18 0.08
N GLY A 496 1.00 -8.04 -0.77
CA GLY A 496 -0.17 -8.84 -0.40
C GLY A 496 0.07 -9.67 0.84
N GLY A 497 1.19 -10.37 0.92
CA GLY A 497 1.57 -11.19 2.07
C GLY A 497 1.84 -10.37 3.33
N GLU A 498 2.50 -9.20 3.25
CA GLU A 498 2.68 -8.30 4.40
C GLU A 498 1.33 -7.85 4.98
N SER A 499 0.42 -7.41 4.11
CA SER A 499 -0.93 -6.97 4.52
C SER A 499 -1.73 -8.09 5.18
N GLN A 500 -1.64 -9.30 4.64
CA GLN A 500 -2.31 -10.49 5.18
C GLN A 500 -1.76 -10.85 6.57
N ARG A 501 -0.44 -10.85 6.75
CA ARG A 501 0.21 -11.13 8.05
C ARG A 501 -0.09 -10.09 9.11
N ILE A 502 -0.20 -8.80 8.74
CA ILE A 502 -0.66 -7.75 9.65
C ILE A 502 -2.07 -8.06 10.14
N ARG A 503 -2.98 -8.46 9.26
CA ARG A 503 -4.35 -8.86 9.64
C ARG A 503 -4.32 -10.09 10.55
N LEU A 504 -3.51 -11.10 10.23
CA LEU A 504 -3.34 -12.30 11.06
C LEU A 504 -2.85 -11.92 12.46
N ALA A 505 -1.80 -11.11 12.59
CA ALA A 505 -1.28 -10.64 13.86
C ALA A 505 -2.35 -9.88 14.68
N THR A 506 -3.16 -9.04 14.01
CA THR A 506 -4.26 -8.31 14.65
C THR A 506 -5.34 -9.27 15.16
N GLN A 507 -5.66 -10.33 14.40
CA GLN A 507 -6.65 -11.34 14.82
C GLN A 507 -6.15 -12.21 15.97
N ILE A 508 -4.87 -12.62 15.96
CA ILE A 508 -4.26 -13.32 17.10
C ILE A 508 -4.33 -12.43 18.35
N GLY A 509 -4.04 -11.13 18.20
CA GLY A 509 -4.11 -10.15 19.28
C GLY A 509 -5.51 -9.90 19.82
N SER A 510 -6.57 -10.19 19.07
CA SER A 510 -7.96 -10.07 19.54
C SER A 510 -8.35 -11.11 20.58
N GLN A 511 -7.60 -12.19 20.71
CA GLN A 511 -7.83 -13.32 21.63
C GLN A 511 -9.25 -13.92 21.54
N LEU A 512 -9.84 -13.86 20.35
CA LEU A 512 -11.13 -14.49 20.11
C LEU A 512 -11.01 -16.02 20.20
N VAL A 513 -12.03 -16.66 20.76
CA VAL A 513 -12.11 -18.11 20.91
C VAL A 513 -13.31 -18.67 20.17
N ASN A 514 -13.24 -19.95 19.80
CA ASN A 514 -14.31 -20.66 19.09
C ASN A 514 -14.69 -20.00 17.73
N VAL A 515 -13.71 -19.44 17.04
CA VAL A 515 -13.82 -18.85 15.70
C VAL A 515 -13.23 -19.81 14.68
N LEU A 516 -13.77 -19.80 13.47
CA LEU A 516 -13.18 -20.48 12.32
C LEU A 516 -12.43 -19.45 11.47
N TYR A 517 -11.11 -19.55 11.45
CA TYR A 517 -10.26 -18.73 10.58
C TYR A 517 -10.00 -19.46 9.27
N ILE A 518 -10.16 -18.75 8.15
CA ILE A 518 -9.84 -19.26 6.81
C ILE A 518 -8.81 -18.35 6.18
N LEU A 519 -7.62 -18.89 5.85
CA LEU A 519 -6.50 -18.15 5.29
C LEU A 519 -6.20 -18.64 3.87
N ASP A 520 -5.88 -17.68 2.98
CA ASP A 520 -5.50 -17.95 1.60
C ASP A 520 -3.99 -17.77 1.44
N GLU A 521 -3.27 -18.87 1.29
CA GLU A 521 -1.84 -18.93 1.01
C GLU A 521 -0.99 -17.97 1.88
N PRO A 522 -1.04 -18.08 3.22
CA PRO A 522 -0.37 -17.13 4.10
C PRO A 522 1.18 -17.20 4.07
N SER A 523 1.76 -18.25 3.50
CA SER A 523 3.22 -18.42 3.31
C SER A 523 3.81 -17.61 2.15
N ILE A 524 2.97 -16.95 1.35
CA ILE A 524 3.41 -16.22 0.16
C ILE A 524 4.46 -15.16 0.47
N GLY A 525 5.53 -15.13 -0.35
CA GLY A 525 6.63 -14.19 -0.25
C GLY A 525 7.46 -14.35 1.03
N LEU A 526 7.32 -15.47 1.74
CA LEU A 526 8.12 -15.79 2.91
C LEU A 526 9.38 -16.60 2.56
N HIS A 527 10.46 -16.21 3.20
CA HIS A 527 11.62 -17.08 3.31
C HIS A 527 11.32 -18.25 4.26
N GLN A 528 11.95 -19.42 4.07
CA GLN A 528 11.70 -20.62 4.88
C GLN A 528 11.85 -20.37 6.39
N ARG A 529 12.81 -19.55 6.81
CA ARG A 529 12.96 -19.10 8.20
C ARG A 529 11.66 -18.48 8.76
N ASP A 530 11.04 -17.62 8.00
CA ASP A 530 9.85 -16.86 8.42
C ASP A 530 8.59 -17.74 8.32
N ASN A 531 8.59 -18.75 7.44
CA ASN A 531 7.52 -19.73 7.32
C ASN A 531 7.36 -20.55 8.62
N VAL A 532 8.46 -20.95 9.25
CA VAL A 532 8.43 -21.65 10.54
C VAL A 532 7.75 -20.78 11.62
N ARG A 533 8.04 -19.48 11.66
CA ARG A 533 7.38 -18.54 12.59
C ARG A 533 5.89 -18.45 12.33
N LEU A 534 5.48 -18.34 11.08
CA LEU A 534 4.08 -18.32 10.68
C LEU A 534 3.34 -19.59 11.13
N ILE A 535 3.90 -20.77 10.88
CA ILE A 535 3.33 -22.06 11.28
C ILE A 535 3.10 -22.10 12.81
N ASN A 536 4.07 -21.62 13.58
CA ASN A 536 3.94 -21.56 15.03
C ASN A 536 2.84 -20.59 15.49
N SER A 537 2.69 -19.45 14.81
CA SER A 537 1.62 -18.48 15.07
C SER A 537 0.23 -19.05 14.78
N LEU A 538 0.09 -19.83 13.69
CA LEU A 538 -1.16 -20.53 13.37
C LEU A 538 -1.49 -21.63 14.38
N LYS A 539 -0.47 -22.36 14.85
CA LYS A 539 -0.64 -23.34 15.93
C LYS A 539 -1.07 -22.66 17.23
N GLN A 540 -0.49 -21.53 17.57
CA GLN A 540 -0.90 -20.73 18.73
C GLN A 540 -2.35 -20.26 18.60
N LEU A 541 -2.76 -19.77 17.42
CA LEU A 541 -4.15 -19.37 17.15
C LEU A 541 -5.13 -20.55 17.32
N ARG A 542 -4.75 -21.75 16.86
CA ARG A 542 -5.50 -22.99 17.10
C ARG A 542 -5.58 -23.33 18.60
N ASP A 543 -4.46 -23.26 19.32
CA ASP A 543 -4.33 -23.67 20.71
C ASP A 543 -5.12 -22.76 21.68
N THR A 544 -5.48 -21.54 21.23
CA THR A 544 -6.44 -20.67 21.95
C THR A 544 -7.90 -21.14 21.80
N GLY A 545 -8.16 -22.27 21.15
CA GLY A 545 -9.51 -22.86 21.01
C GLY A 545 -10.22 -22.50 19.71
N ASN A 546 -9.47 -22.18 18.67
CA ASN A 546 -10.00 -21.85 17.33
C ASN A 546 -9.80 -22.99 16.33
N SER A 547 -10.63 -23.00 15.30
CA SER A 547 -10.43 -23.83 14.11
C SER A 547 -9.71 -22.98 13.04
N VAL A 548 -8.68 -23.53 12.42
CA VAL A 548 -7.90 -22.83 11.41
C VAL A 548 -7.86 -23.66 10.13
N ILE A 549 -8.40 -23.12 9.04
CA ILE A 549 -8.33 -23.69 7.69
C ILE A 549 -7.37 -22.84 6.87
N VAL A 550 -6.39 -23.47 6.24
CA VAL A 550 -5.41 -22.82 5.39
C VAL A 550 -5.43 -23.45 4.01
N VAL A 551 -5.64 -22.66 2.99
CA VAL A 551 -5.41 -23.08 1.59
C VAL A 551 -3.93 -22.91 1.31
N GLU A 552 -3.19 -23.98 1.07
CA GLU A 552 -1.73 -23.91 0.98
C GLU A 552 -1.10 -24.98 0.07
N HIS A 553 0.12 -24.64 -0.38
CA HIS A 553 0.97 -25.51 -1.22
C HIS A 553 2.34 -25.76 -0.60
N ASP A 554 2.65 -25.13 0.51
CA ASP A 554 3.94 -25.27 1.19
C ASP A 554 4.06 -26.63 1.91
N LYS A 555 5.21 -27.29 1.68
CA LYS A 555 5.51 -28.63 2.23
C LYS A 555 5.50 -28.62 3.76
N ASP A 556 6.15 -27.65 4.38
CA ASP A 556 6.30 -27.58 5.85
C ASP A 556 4.97 -27.29 6.52
N MET A 557 4.13 -26.45 5.89
CA MET A 557 2.78 -26.17 6.36
C MET A 557 1.91 -27.42 6.32
N MET A 558 1.92 -28.18 5.21
CA MET A 558 1.16 -29.45 5.08
C MET A 558 1.61 -30.48 6.11
N LEU A 559 2.93 -30.67 6.28
CA LEU A 559 3.48 -31.65 7.24
C LEU A 559 3.26 -31.24 8.69
N SER A 560 3.09 -29.95 8.97
CA SER A 560 2.86 -29.38 10.31
C SER A 560 1.38 -29.29 10.69
N ALA A 561 0.47 -29.56 9.78
CA ALA A 561 -0.98 -29.54 10.00
C ALA A 561 -1.44 -30.71 10.89
N ASP A 562 -2.59 -30.55 11.54
CA ASP A 562 -3.27 -31.65 12.24
C ASP A 562 -4.08 -32.52 11.25
N TYR A 563 -4.59 -31.90 10.19
CA TYR A 563 -5.45 -32.52 9.18
C TYR A 563 -5.19 -31.93 7.80
N VAL A 564 -5.27 -32.73 6.76
CA VAL A 564 -5.07 -32.32 5.36
C VAL A 564 -6.23 -32.81 4.52
N VAL A 565 -6.72 -31.94 3.65
CA VAL A 565 -7.70 -32.25 2.59
C VAL A 565 -7.02 -31.98 1.25
N ASP A 566 -6.78 -33.01 0.45
CA ASP A 566 -6.17 -32.90 -0.87
C ASP A 566 -7.25 -32.93 -1.96
N MET A 567 -7.28 -31.86 -2.77
CA MET A 567 -8.26 -31.65 -3.83
C MET A 567 -7.67 -32.00 -5.20
N GLY A 568 -8.39 -32.82 -5.96
CA GLY A 568 -7.87 -33.23 -7.25
C GLY A 568 -8.92 -33.96 -8.09
N PRO A 569 -8.51 -35.00 -8.90
CA PRO A 569 -7.10 -35.38 -9.13
C PRO A 569 -6.33 -34.45 -10.05
N LYS A 570 -7.02 -33.58 -10.82
CA LYS A 570 -6.43 -32.57 -11.72
C LYS A 570 -7.12 -31.23 -11.55
N ALA A 571 -6.90 -30.33 -12.50
CA ALA A 571 -7.46 -28.98 -12.49
C ALA A 571 -8.77 -28.87 -13.30
N GLY A 572 -9.58 -27.83 -12.99
CA GLY A 572 -10.81 -27.49 -13.72
C GLY A 572 -11.85 -28.61 -13.72
N ARG A 573 -12.35 -29.00 -14.87
CA ARG A 573 -13.37 -30.07 -15.00
C ARG A 573 -12.88 -31.46 -14.56
N LEU A 574 -11.59 -31.68 -14.56
CA LEU A 574 -10.96 -32.92 -14.11
C LEU A 574 -10.58 -32.90 -12.64
N GLY A 575 -10.80 -31.77 -11.98
CA GLY A 575 -10.64 -31.58 -10.54
C GLY A 575 -12.01 -31.63 -9.84
N GLY A 576 -12.07 -31.03 -8.66
CA GLY A 576 -13.30 -30.87 -7.90
C GLY A 576 -13.70 -32.06 -7.03
N GLU A 577 -12.81 -33.01 -6.83
CA GLU A 577 -12.99 -34.17 -5.96
C GLU A 577 -12.03 -34.10 -4.76
N VAL A 578 -12.42 -34.74 -3.66
CA VAL A 578 -11.51 -34.99 -2.54
C VAL A 578 -10.75 -36.28 -2.82
N VAL A 579 -9.45 -36.20 -3.07
CA VAL A 579 -8.60 -37.35 -3.34
C VAL A 579 -7.99 -37.95 -2.07
N PHE A 580 -7.90 -37.15 -1.03
CA PHE A 580 -7.45 -37.56 0.29
C PHE A 580 -8.00 -36.64 1.38
N GLU A 581 -8.38 -37.21 2.51
CA GLU A 581 -8.63 -36.52 3.77
C GLU A 581 -8.09 -37.31 4.96
N GLY A 582 -7.34 -36.70 5.85
CA GLY A 582 -6.72 -37.38 6.99
C GLY A 582 -5.54 -36.62 7.58
N THR A 583 -4.75 -37.32 8.38
CA THR A 583 -3.52 -36.73 8.95
C THR A 583 -2.38 -36.68 7.92
N PRO A 584 -1.40 -35.78 8.07
CA PRO A 584 -0.22 -35.75 7.18
C PRO A 584 0.52 -37.10 7.10
N LYS A 585 0.58 -37.86 8.19
CA LYS A 585 1.21 -39.19 8.21
C LYS A 585 0.48 -40.22 7.37
N GLU A 586 -0.86 -40.15 7.34
CA GLU A 586 -1.67 -41.00 6.50
C GLU A 586 -1.55 -40.59 5.02
N MET A 587 -1.48 -39.27 4.73
CA MET A 587 -1.29 -38.76 3.39
C MET A 587 0.00 -39.30 2.74
N LEU A 588 1.09 -39.39 3.48
CA LEU A 588 2.36 -39.93 2.97
C LEU A 588 2.29 -41.42 2.52
N ARG A 589 1.18 -42.16 2.86
CA ARG A 589 1.00 -43.57 2.53
C ARG A 589 0.06 -43.80 1.34
N VAL A 590 -0.60 -42.76 0.87
CA VAL A 590 -1.57 -42.82 -0.23
C VAL A 590 -0.87 -42.35 -1.50
N ASP A 591 -1.23 -42.91 -2.64
CA ASP A 591 -0.72 -42.54 -3.95
C ASP A 591 -1.52 -41.40 -4.55
N THR A 592 -1.25 -40.16 -4.11
CA THR A 592 -1.77 -38.95 -4.75
C THR A 592 -0.61 -38.16 -5.37
N LEU A 593 -0.94 -37.22 -6.27
CA LEU A 593 0.09 -36.38 -6.87
C LEU A 593 0.86 -35.58 -5.80
N THR A 594 0.11 -35.00 -4.83
CA THR A 594 0.70 -34.24 -3.72
C THR A 594 1.58 -35.13 -2.85
N SER A 595 1.13 -36.33 -2.49
CA SER A 595 1.90 -37.25 -1.66
C SER A 595 3.18 -37.73 -2.36
N SER A 596 3.16 -37.92 -3.69
CA SER A 596 4.33 -38.30 -4.46
C SER A 596 5.45 -37.26 -4.36
N TYR A 597 5.11 -35.95 -4.34
CA TYR A 597 6.09 -34.88 -4.10
C TYR A 597 6.56 -34.83 -2.64
N LEU A 598 5.64 -34.98 -1.68
CA LEU A 598 5.98 -34.99 -0.24
C LEU A 598 6.90 -36.14 0.15
N ASN A 599 6.69 -37.33 -0.42
CA ASN A 599 7.52 -38.54 -0.22
C ASN A 599 8.82 -38.50 -1.03
N GLY A 600 8.95 -37.57 -1.96
CA GLY A 600 10.04 -37.49 -2.89
C GLY A 600 10.07 -38.57 -3.98
N ASN A 601 8.96 -39.25 -4.23
CA ASN A 601 8.81 -40.16 -5.37
C ASN A 601 8.83 -39.39 -6.70
N THR A 602 8.34 -38.15 -6.67
CA THR A 602 8.42 -37.18 -7.76
C THR A 602 9.15 -35.94 -7.21
N GLU A 603 10.05 -35.37 -7.97
CA GLU A 603 10.79 -34.18 -7.59
C GLU A 603 11.06 -33.26 -8.78
N ILE A 604 11.32 -32.00 -8.50
CA ILE A 604 11.82 -31.04 -9.47
C ILE A 604 13.33 -31.24 -9.58
N ALA A 605 13.78 -31.69 -10.75
CA ALA A 605 15.16 -32.09 -10.96
C ALA A 605 16.13 -30.90 -10.86
N VAL A 606 17.23 -31.11 -10.15
CA VAL A 606 18.38 -30.18 -10.17
C VAL A 606 19.09 -30.37 -11.50
N PRO A 607 19.38 -29.29 -12.27
CA PRO A 607 20.15 -29.39 -13.51
C PRO A 607 21.51 -30.10 -13.31
N ALA A 608 21.86 -31.02 -14.22
CA ALA A 608 23.13 -31.74 -14.14
C ALA A 608 24.33 -30.80 -14.37
N GLU A 609 24.14 -29.84 -15.28
CA GLU A 609 25.14 -28.80 -15.58
C GLU A 609 24.44 -27.43 -15.53
N ARG A 610 25.11 -26.44 -14.95
CA ARG A 610 24.65 -25.05 -14.91
C ARG A 610 25.09 -24.32 -16.17
N ARG A 611 24.22 -23.51 -16.76
CA ARG A 611 24.57 -22.64 -17.87
C ARG A 611 25.57 -21.59 -17.41
N LYS A 612 26.66 -21.41 -18.19
CA LYS A 612 27.68 -20.38 -17.90
C LYS A 612 27.32 -19.00 -18.44
N GLY A 613 26.22 -18.91 -19.19
CA GLY A 613 25.82 -17.70 -19.90
C GLY A 613 26.65 -17.44 -21.15
N ASN A 614 26.50 -16.28 -21.75
CA ASN A 614 27.20 -15.87 -22.98
C ASN A 614 28.49 -15.07 -22.71
N GLY A 615 28.94 -14.95 -21.46
CA GLY A 615 30.13 -14.20 -21.06
C GLY A 615 29.89 -12.68 -20.94
N GLN A 616 28.68 -12.19 -21.18
CA GLN A 616 28.30 -10.78 -21.02
C GLN A 616 27.51 -10.57 -19.70
N PHE A 617 27.59 -9.37 -19.17
CA PHE A 617 26.95 -9.02 -17.89
C PHE A 617 26.25 -7.68 -18.00
N ILE A 618 25.19 -7.50 -17.24
CA ILE A 618 24.69 -6.18 -16.82
C ILE A 618 25.18 -5.98 -15.40
N THR A 619 25.85 -4.85 -15.13
CA THR A 619 26.36 -4.54 -13.79
C THR A 619 25.82 -3.22 -13.31
N ILE A 620 25.18 -3.23 -12.14
CA ILE A 620 24.78 -2.02 -11.40
C ILE A 620 25.83 -1.77 -10.34
N LYS A 621 26.31 -0.54 -10.21
CA LYS A 621 27.24 -0.10 -9.18
C LYS A 621 26.60 0.97 -8.29
N GLY A 622 26.85 0.88 -6.98
CA GLY A 622 26.43 1.87 -6.01
C GLY A 622 24.93 1.96 -5.78
N ALA A 623 24.16 0.89 -5.95
CA ALA A 623 22.72 0.91 -5.68
C ALA A 623 22.46 1.21 -4.20
N SER A 624 21.79 2.33 -3.89
CA SER A 624 21.62 2.86 -2.52
C SER A 624 20.18 3.29 -2.18
N GLY A 625 19.21 2.88 -2.99
CA GLY A 625 17.79 3.19 -2.76
C GLY A 625 17.19 2.41 -1.59
N ASN A 626 16.30 3.05 -0.82
CA ASN A 626 15.62 2.49 0.35
C ASN A 626 16.61 1.92 1.40
N ASN A 627 16.64 0.57 1.55
CA ASN A 627 17.53 -0.09 2.50
C ASN A 627 18.85 -0.60 1.89
N LEU A 628 19.06 -0.44 0.58
CA LEU A 628 20.30 -0.89 -0.08
C LEU A 628 21.53 -0.12 0.44
N LYS A 629 22.63 -0.84 0.67
CA LYS A 629 23.86 -0.34 1.29
C LYS A 629 24.97 -0.08 0.26
N HIS A 630 24.67 0.70 -0.80
CA HIS A 630 25.61 1.03 -1.86
C HIS A 630 26.22 -0.22 -2.49
N VAL A 631 25.35 -1.10 -3.00
CA VAL A 631 25.76 -2.44 -3.45
C VAL A 631 26.07 -2.47 -4.93
N ASP A 632 27.07 -3.30 -5.28
CA ASP A 632 27.46 -3.63 -6.65
C ASP A 632 26.95 -5.03 -6.98
N VAL A 633 26.27 -5.18 -8.13
CA VAL A 633 25.68 -6.45 -8.55
C VAL A 633 25.86 -6.66 -10.05
N SER A 634 26.36 -7.84 -10.44
CA SER A 634 26.49 -8.26 -11.84
C SER A 634 25.53 -9.41 -12.16
N PHE A 635 24.80 -9.26 -13.26
CA PHE A 635 23.83 -10.23 -13.78
C PHE A 635 24.39 -10.90 -15.04
N PRO A 636 24.76 -12.20 -14.99
CA PRO A 636 25.26 -12.92 -16.17
C PRO A 636 24.16 -13.14 -17.20
N LEU A 637 24.40 -12.72 -18.47
CA LEU A 637 23.40 -12.84 -19.52
C LEU A 637 23.32 -14.25 -20.11
N GLY A 638 22.13 -14.66 -20.60
CA GLY A 638 21.87 -15.99 -21.12
C GLY A 638 21.68 -17.06 -20.02
N THR A 639 21.27 -16.68 -18.82
CA THR A 639 21.09 -17.57 -17.67
C THR A 639 19.76 -17.36 -16.98
N LEU A 640 19.37 -18.35 -16.16
CA LEU A 640 18.30 -18.23 -15.18
C LEU A 640 18.90 -17.75 -13.84
N ILE A 641 18.69 -16.49 -13.51
CA ILE A 641 19.17 -15.85 -12.28
C ILE A 641 18.04 -15.86 -11.25
N CYS A 642 18.32 -16.35 -10.05
CA CYS A 642 17.38 -16.22 -8.94
C CYS A 642 17.93 -15.25 -7.88
N VAL A 643 17.14 -14.22 -7.55
CA VAL A 643 17.42 -13.27 -6.47
C VAL A 643 16.63 -13.69 -5.24
N THR A 644 17.35 -14.15 -4.22
CA THR A 644 16.78 -14.72 -2.99
C THR A 644 17.25 -13.97 -1.74
N GLY A 645 16.81 -14.41 -0.57
CA GLY A 645 17.11 -13.81 0.74
C GLY A 645 15.87 -13.56 1.57
N VAL A 646 16.02 -13.20 2.83
CA VAL A 646 14.92 -13.00 3.76
C VAL A 646 13.93 -11.92 3.31
N SER A 647 12.70 -11.94 3.84
CA SER A 647 11.70 -10.92 3.55
C SER A 647 12.20 -9.53 3.98
N GLY A 648 11.98 -8.51 3.12
CA GLY A 648 12.47 -7.14 3.38
C GLY A 648 13.97 -6.92 3.18
N SER A 649 14.76 -7.90 2.68
CA SER A 649 16.22 -7.75 2.48
C SER A 649 16.63 -6.80 1.34
N GLY A 650 15.69 -6.31 0.52
CA GLY A 650 15.96 -5.34 -0.55
C GLY A 650 15.88 -5.91 -1.97
N LYS A 651 15.47 -7.17 -2.18
CA LYS A 651 15.35 -7.82 -3.50
C LYS A 651 14.53 -6.99 -4.51
N SER A 652 13.29 -6.67 -4.18
CA SER A 652 12.41 -5.87 -5.04
C SER A 652 12.89 -4.42 -5.19
N THR A 653 13.64 -3.89 -4.21
CA THR A 653 14.29 -2.58 -4.32
C THR A 653 15.37 -2.61 -5.41
N LEU A 654 16.23 -3.63 -5.40
CA LEU A 654 17.30 -3.79 -6.38
C LEU A 654 16.75 -4.03 -7.79
N ILE A 655 15.80 -4.94 -7.94
CA ILE A 655 15.32 -5.37 -9.26
C ILE A 655 14.20 -4.47 -9.76
N ASN A 656 13.06 -4.37 -9.03
CA ASN A 656 11.85 -3.72 -9.54
C ASN A 656 11.91 -2.18 -9.45
N ARG A 657 12.70 -1.63 -8.50
CA ARG A 657 12.75 -0.18 -8.27
C ARG A 657 14.06 0.47 -8.73
N THR A 658 15.09 -0.33 -9.06
CA THR A 658 16.37 0.19 -9.57
C THR A 658 16.64 -0.33 -10.98
N LEU A 659 16.91 -1.65 -11.17
CA LEU A 659 17.27 -2.21 -12.48
C LEU A 659 16.18 -2.01 -13.54
N GLN A 660 14.93 -2.38 -13.22
CA GLN A 660 13.82 -2.35 -14.17
C GLN A 660 13.50 -0.93 -14.65
N PRO A 661 13.39 0.11 -13.78
CA PRO A 661 13.16 1.48 -14.25
C PRO A 661 14.31 2.03 -15.10
N ILE A 662 15.59 1.74 -14.77
CA ILE A 662 16.74 2.16 -15.59
C ILE A 662 16.60 1.62 -17.02
N LEU A 663 16.39 0.31 -17.15
CA LEU A 663 16.26 -0.31 -18.47
C LEU A 663 14.99 0.14 -19.19
N SER A 664 13.89 0.36 -18.46
CA SER A 664 12.63 0.87 -19.04
C SER A 664 12.76 2.31 -19.53
N GLN A 665 13.53 3.16 -18.86
CA GLN A 665 13.87 4.51 -19.36
C GLN A 665 14.69 4.43 -20.64
N HIS A 666 15.68 3.55 -20.67
CA HIS A 666 16.56 3.38 -21.83
C HIS A 666 15.81 2.88 -23.07
N PHE A 667 15.01 1.80 -22.93
CA PHE A 667 14.35 1.15 -24.09
C PHE A 667 12.99 1.75 -24.46
N TYR A 668 12.25 2.26 -23.48
CA TYR A 668 10.85 2.66 -23.69
C TYR A 668 10.57 4.12 -23.34
N HIS A 669 11.59 4.90 -22.95
CA HIS A 669 11.43 6.28 -22.48
C HIS A 669 10.39 6.39 -21.36
N SER A 670 10.40 5.41 -20.43
CA SER A 670 9.52 5.41 -19.25
C SER A 670 9.80 6.64 -18.39
N LEU A 671 8.73 7.20 -17.83
CA LEU A 671 8.82 8.35 -16.92
C LEU A 671 9.03 7.93 -15.45
N GLU A 672 9.15 6.63 -15.17
CA GLU A 672 9.41 6.14 -13.82
C GLU A 672 10.88 6.33 -13.48
N ASP A 673 11.17 7.11 -12.44
CA ASP A 673 12.52 7.37 -11.99
C ASP A 673 13.07 6.16 -11.20
N PRO A 674 14.29 5.68 -11.52
CA PRO A 674 14.95 4.65 -10.75
C PRO A 674 15.36 5.20 -9.37
N LEU A 675 15.51 4.30 -8.40
CA LEU A 675 16.12 4.64 -7.12
C LEU A 675 17.62 4.91 -7.32
N ALA A 676 18.24 5.57 -6.32
CA ALA A 676 19.62 6.02 -6.41
C ALA A 676 20.63 4.88 -6.71
N TYR A 677 21.50 5.12 -7.68
CA TYR A 677 22.62 4.27 -8.10
C TYR A 677 23.69 5.15 -8.73
N ASP A 678 24.92 4.64 -8.84
CA ASP A 678 26.01 5.41 -9.44
C ASP A 678 26.10 5.19 -10.95
N VAL A 679 26.26 3.94 -11.38
CA VAL A 679 26.50 3.58 -12.80
C VAL A 679 25.86 2.24 -13.13
N ILE A 680 25.41 2.08 -14.37
CA ILE A 680 25.04 0.80 -14.95
C ILE A 680 25.86 0.55 -16.22
N GLU A 681 26.37 -0.66 -16.37
CA GLU A 681 27.21 -1.10 -17.49
C GLU A 681 26.56 -2.29 -18.19
N GLY A 682 26.80 -2.48 -19.50
CA GLY A 682 26.37 -3.65 -20.28
C GLY A 682 24.94 -3.60 -20.81
N ILE A 683 24.28 -2.44 -20.81
CA ILE A 683 22.89 -2.26 -21.33
C ILE A 683 22.83 -2.61 -22.83
N GLU A 684 23.90 -2.34 -23.58
CA GLU A 684 24.02 -2.58 -25.02
C GLU A 684 23.91 -4.06 -25.43
N HIS A 685 24.05 -4.97 -24.46
CA HIS A 685 23.95 -6.42 -24.71
C HIS A 685 22.51 -6.93 -24.70
N VAL A 686 21.55 -6.09 -24.30
CA VAL A 686 20.12 -6.41 -24.22
C VAL A 686 19.34 -5.49 -25.17
N ASP A 687 18.30 -6.02 -25.80
CA ASP A 687 17.48 -5.27 -26.75
C ASP A 687 16.14 -4.79 -26.14
N LYS A 688 15.64 -5.44 -25.12
CA LYS A 688 14.41 -5.07 -24.41
C LYS A 688 14.31 -5.71 -23.03
N ILE A 689 13.54 -5.08 -22.17
CA ILE A 689 13.12 -5.63 -20.87
C ILE A 689 11.64 -5.99 -20.89
N VAL A 690 11.29 -7.11 -20.29
CA VAL A 690 9.90 -7.54 -20.11
C VAL A 690 9.65 -7.82 -18.64
N ASN A 691 8.77 -7.02 -18.01
CA ASN A 691 8.34 -7.27 -16.64
C ASN A 691 7.08 -8.13 -16.62
N VAL A 692 7.14 -9.25 -15.91
CA VAL A 692 6.03 -10.20 -15.74
C VAL A 692 5.64 -10.22 -14.27
N ASP A 693 4.81 -9.26 -13.87
CA ASP A 693 4.31 -9.08 -12.52
C ASP A 693 2.93 -9.74 -12.31
N GLN A 694 2.48 -9.78 -11.06
CA GLN A 694 1.19 -10.35 -10.65
C GLN A 694 -0.01 -9.41 -10.90
N SER A 695 0.20 -8.23 -11.48
CA SER A 695 -0.90 -7.30 -11.77
C SER A 695 -1.90 -7.91 -12.77
N PRO A 696 -3.20 -7.63 -12.63
CA PRO A 696 -4.21 -8.15 -13.55
C PRO A 696 -3.91 -7.79 -15.01
N ILE A 697 -4.21 -8.70 -15.94
CA ILE A 697 -4.07 -8.49 -17.40
C ILE A 697 -5.01 -7.40 -17.96
N GLY A 698 -5.87 -6.84 -17.12
CA GLY A 698 -6.76 -5.71 -17.41
C GLY A 698 -7.67 -5.42 -16.22
N ARG A 699 -8.16 -4.19 -16.16
CA ARG A 699 -9.01 -3.70 -15.06
C ARG A 699 -10.52 -3.87 -15.31
N SER A 700 -10.90 -4.35 -16.48
CA SER A 700 -12.29 -4.47 -16.92
C SER A 700 -12.68 -5.94 -17.04
N PRO A 701 -13.92 -6.33 -16.72
CA PRO A 701 -14.45 -7.68 -17.00
C PRO A 701 -14.40 -8.08 -18.49
N ARG A 702 -14.16 -7.14 -19.39
CA ARG A 702 -13.97 -7.39 -20.84
C ARG A 702 -12.58 -7.91 -21.17
N SER A 703 -11.58 -7.63 -20.32
CA SER A 703 -10.25 -8.19 -20.50
C SER A 703 -10.27 -9.66 -20.11
N ASN A 704 -9.70 -10.50 -20.94
CA ASN A 704 -9.65 -11.94 -20.73
C ASN A 704 -8.41 -12.56 -21.43
N PRO A 705 -8.04 -13.81 -21.17
CA PRO A 705 -6.89 -14.46 -21.78
C PRO A 705 -6.89 -14.41 -23.31
N ALA A 706 -8.05 -14.61 -23.95
CA ALA A 706 -8.15 -14.57 -25.42
C ALA A 706 -7.88 -13.19 -26.03
N THR A 707 -8.32 -12.11 -25.36
CA THR A 707 -8.05 -10.75 -25.83
C THR A 707 -6.60 -10.32 -25.57
N TYR A 708 -6.03 -10.73 -24.43
CA TYR A 708 -4.68 -10.35 -24.05
C TYR A 708 -3.61 -11.01 -24.94
N THR A 709 -3.77 -12.29 -25.26
CA THR A 709 -2.89 -13.03 -26.17
C THR A 709 -3.10 -12.68 -27.65
N GLY A 710 -4.14 -11.90 -27.96
CA GLY A 710 -4.52 -11.54 -29.33
C GLY A 710 -5.17 -12.65 -30.13
N VAL A 711 -5.34 -13.86 -29.58
CA VAL A 711 -5.99 -14.99 -30.27
C VAL A 711 -7.45 -14.70 -30.62
N PHE A 712 -8.12 -13.85 -29.83
CA PHE A 712 -9.50 -13.46 -30.08
C PHE A 712 -9.71 -12.75 -31.45
N SER A 713 -8.68 -12.02 -31.91
CA SER A 713 -8.72 -11.39 -33.26
C SER A 713 -8.73 -12.45 -34.35
N ASP A 714 -7.94 -13.52 -34.24
CA ASP A 714 -7.91 -14.62 -35.18
C ASP A 714 -9.22 -15.42 -35.17
N ILE A 715 -9.80 -15.64 -33.99
CA ILE A 715 -11.11 -16.28 -33.84
C ILE A 715 -12.21 -15.45 -34.50
N ARG A 716 -12.24 -14.13 -34.32
CA ARG A 716 -13.21 -13.25 -35.00
C ARG A 716 -13.07 -13.30 -36.52
N ASN A 717 -11.84 -13.28 -37.03
CA ASN A 717 -11.58 -13.38 -38.46
C ASN A 717 -12.09 -14.73 -39.02
N LEU A 718 -11.87 -15.83 -38.31
CA LEU A 718 -12.42 -17.14 -38.65
C LEU A 718 -13.96 -17.10 -38.78
N PHE A 719 -14.65 -16.45 -37.84
CA PHE A 719 -16.12 -16.33 -37.88
C PHE A 719 -16.61 -15.46 -39.04
N VAL A 720 -15.85 -14.47 -39.48
CA VAL A 720 -16.18 -13.64 -40.66
C VAL A 720 -16.13 -14.46 -41.96
N GLU A 721 -15.19 -15.41 -42.04
CA GLU A 721 -15.03 -16.27 -43.22
C GLU A 721 -16.11 -17.33 -43.39
N LEU A 722 -16.95 -17.58 -42.38
CA LEU A 722 -18.03 -18.56 -42.44
C LEU A 722 -19.08 -18.14 -43.48
N PRO A 723 -19.67 -19.10 -44.24
CA PRO A 723 -20.69 -18.86 -45.26
C PRO A 723 -21.85 -17.98 -44.74
N GLU A 724 -22.34 -18.30 -43.54
CA GLU A 724 -23.45 -17.60 -42.89
C GLU A 724 -23.12 -16.14 -42.58
N SER A 725 -21.89 -15.84 -42.17
CA SER A 725 -21.42 -14.49 -41.94
C SER A 725 -21.30 -13.69 -43.28
N LYS A 726 -20.79 -14.34 -44.31
CA LYS A 726 -20.69 -13.74 -45.68
C LYS A 726 -22.04 -13.38 -46.22
N VAL A 727 -23.01 -14.26 -46.12
CA VAL A 727 -24.40 -14.02 -46.58
C VAL A 727 -25.02 -12.84 -45.82
N ARG A 728 -24.78 -12.70 -44.54
CA ARG A 728 -25.30 -11.61 -43.70
C ARG A 728 -24.44 -10.33 -43.75
N GLY A 729 -23.32 -10.32 -44.47
CA GLY A 729 -22.42 -9.20 -44.57
C GLY A 729 -21.74 -8.81 -43.25
N TYR A 730 -21.51 -9.78 -42.35
CA TYR A 730 -20.94 -9.51 -41.07
C TYR A 730 -19.43 -9.24 -41.15
N LYS A 731 -18.99 -8.15 -40.50
CA LYS A 731 -17.60 -7.72 -40.39
C LYS A 731 -16.99 -8.14 -39.06
N PRO A 732 -15.66 -8.08 -38.86
CA PRO A 732 -15.00 -8.47 -37.58
C PRO A 732 -15.55 -7.75 -36.35
N GLY A 733 -16.06 -6.53 -36.50
CA GLY A 733 -16.72 -5.75 -35.44
C GLY A 733 -17.97 -6.42 -34.88
N ARG A 734 -18.72 -7.18 -35.72
CA ARG A 734 -19.92 -7.92 -35.27
C ARG A 734 -19.62 -8.95 -34.19
N PHE A 735 -18.47 -9.58 -34.27
CA PHE A 735 -18.01 -10.60 -33.34
C PHE A 735 -17.18 -10.01 -32.18
N SER A 736 -17.19 -8.67 -32.01
CA SER A 736 -16.54 -7.98 -30.89
C SER A 736 -17.56 -7.62 -29.81
N PHE A 737 -17.32 -8.04 -28.57
CA PHE A 737 -18.14 -7.60 -27.41
C PHE A 737 -17.81 -6.17 -26.94
N ASN A 738 -16.81 -5.52 -27.52
CA ASN A 738 -16.44 -4.12 -27.20
C ASN A 738 -17.15 -3.10 -28.08
N VAL A 739 -17.61 -3.52 -29.25
CA VAL A 739 -18.20 -2.62 -30.28
C VAL A 739 -19.70 -2.87 -30.36
N SER A 740 -20.50 -1.82 -30.54
CA SER A 740 -21.95 -1.93 -30.77
C SER A 740 -22.26 -2.69 -32.05
N GLY A 741 -23.44 -3.30 -32.10
CA GLY A 741 -23.97 -4.03 -33.25
C GLY A 741 -24.00 -5.55 -33.10
N GLY A 742 -23.03 -6.17 -32.43
CA GLY A 742 -23.04 -7.62 -32.15
C GLY A 742 -23.09 -8.00 -30.70
N ARG A 743 -22.76 -7.05 -29.82
CA ARG A 743 -22.79 -7.26 -28.38
C ARG A 743 -24.20 -7.16 -27.79
N CYS A 744 -24.41 -7.72 -26.64
CA CYS A 744 -25.59 -7.43 -25.83
C CYS A 744 -25.52 -5.97 -25.35
N GLU A 745 -26.53 -5.16 -25.70
CA GLU A 745 -26.51 -3.73 -25.36
C GLU A 745 -26.90 -3.49 -23.89
N THR A 746 -27.66 -4.37 -23.26
CA THR A 746 -28.03 -4.27 -21.84
C THR A 746 -26.80 -4.32 -20.91
N CYS A 747 -25.89 -5.28 -21.10
CA CYS A 747 -24.64 -5.34 -20.36
C CYS A 747 -23.46 -4.68 -21.10
N LYS A 748 -23.71 -4.09 -22.27
CA LYS A 748 -22.69 -3.48 -23.13
C LYS A 748 -21.50 -4.41 -23.40
N GLY A 749 -21.74 -5.73 -23.49
CA GLY A 749 -20.73 -6.75 -23.73
C GLY A 749 -19.94 -7.21 -22.49
N ASN A 750 -20.27 -6.76 -21.30
CA ASN A 750 -19.62 -7.22 -20.06
C ASN A 750 -20.02 -8.67 -19.71
N GLY A 751 -21.24 -9.08 -20.05
CA GLY A 751 -21.84 -10.37 -19.66
C GLY A 751 -22.46 -10.33 -18.26
N TYR A 752 -22.06 -9.37 -17.43
CA TYR A 752 -22.48 -9.20 -16.04
C TYR A 752 -22.93 -7.76 -15.79
N LYS A 753 -23.80 -7.57 -14.81
CA LYS A 753 -24.12 -6.28 -14.19
C LYS A 753 -23.37 -6.20 -12.86
N THR A 754 -22.70 -5.08 -12.60
CA THR A 754 -22.08 -4.83 -11.31
C THR A 754 -23.12 -4.19 -10.41
N ILE A 755 -23.36 -4.78 -9.26
CA ILE A 755 -24.14 -4.19 -8.17
C ILE A 755 -23.13 -3.61 -7.17
N GLU A 756 -23.03 -2.29 -7.12
CA GLU A 756 -22.18 -1.58 -6.18
C GLU A 756 -22.77 -1.69 -4.77
N MET A 757 -21.98 -2.17 -3.82
CA MET A 757 -22.36 -2.29 -2.42
C MET A 757 -21.52 -1.34 -1.57
N ASN A 758 -22.18 -0.43 -0.83
CA ASN A 758 -21.50 0.68 -0.12
C ASN A 758 -20.43 0.26 0.89
N PHE A 759 -20.50 -0.94 1.47
CA PHE A 759 -19.57 -1.42 2.51
C PHE A 759 -19.05 -2.85 2.27
N LEU A 760 -19.48 -3.50 1.21
CA LEU A 760 -19.06 -4.84 0.80
C LEU A 760 -18.45 -4.79 -0.60
N PRO A 761 -17.69 -5.80 -1.01
CA PRO A 761 -17.22 -5.92 -2.38
C PRO A 761 -18.39 -5.93 -3.37
N ASP A 762 -18.19 -5.29 -4.53
CA ASP A 762 -19.18 -5.27 -5.61
C ASP A 762 -19.55 -6.70 -6.05
N VAL A 763 -20.84 -6.95 -6.28
CA VAL A 763 -21.34 -8.24 -6.74
C VAL A 763 -21.57 -8.20 -8.24
N LEU A 764 -21.02 -9.20 -8.94
CA LEU A 764 -21.23 -9.41 -10.38
C LEU A 764 -22.38 -10.40 -10.59
N VAL A 765 -23.51 -9.92 -11.13
CA VAL A 765 -24.68 -10.74 -11.45
C VAL A 765 -24.73 -10.97 -12.97
N PRO A 766 -24.97 -12.22 -13.46
CA PRO A 766 -25.13 -12.49 -14.88
C PRO A 766 -26.21 -11.59 -15.49
N CYS A 767 -25.98 -11.09 -16.69
CA CYS A 767 -26.94 -10.26 -17.41
C CYS A 767 -28.19 -11.07 -17.75
N GLU A 768 -29.36 -10.57 -17.42
CA GLU A 768 -30.65 -11.22 -17.62
C GLU A 768 -30.95 -11.52 -19.10
N ASP A 769 -30.51 -10.63 -20.02
CA ASP A 769 -30.80 -10.79 -21.47
C ASP A 769 -29.85 -11.78 -22.15
N CYS A 770 -28.54 -11.70 -21.87
CA CYS A 770 -27.58 -12.55 -22.56
C CYS A 770 -27.09 -13.73 -21.70
N HIS A 771 -27.54 -13.85 -20.46
CA HIS A 771 -27.14 -14.91 -19.53
C HIS A 771 -25.63 -15.17 -19.48
N GLY A 772 -24.85 -14.09 -19.41
CA GLY A 772 -23.39 -14.16 -19.41
C GLY A 772 -22.72 -14.27 -20.77
N LYS A 773 -23.45 -14.49 -21.87
CA LYS A 773 -22.92 -14.76 -23.23
C LYS A 773 -22.32 -13.55 -23.94
N ARG A 774 -22.53 -12.32 -23.44
CA ARG A 774 -21.94 -11.05 -23.95
C ARG A 774 -22.48 -10.56 -25.29
N TYR A 775 -23.12 -11.38 -26.11
CA TYR A 775 -23.59 -11.08 -27.47
C TYR A 775 -25.11 -11.08 -27.58
N ASN A 776 -25.61 -10.46 -28.63
CA ASN A 776 -27.00 -10.55 -29.00
C ASN A 776 -27.31 -11.90 -29.69
N ARG A 777 -28.59 -12.25 -29.77
CA ARG A 777 -29.07 -13.52 -30.32
C ARG A 777 -28.57 -13.79 -31.72
N GLU A 778 -28.65 -12.78 -32.61
CA GLU A 778 -28.30 -12.91 -34.04
C GLU A 778 -26.81 -13.26 -34.23
N THR A 779 -25.91 -12.69 -33.43
CA THR A 779 -24.47 -13.00 -33.46
C THR A 779 -24.19 -14.41 -33.01
N LEU A 780 -24.99 -14.94 -32.04
CA LEU A 780 -24.85 -16.28 -31.50
C LEU A 780 -25.39 -17.38 -32.44
N GLU A 781 -26.18 -17.02 -33.46
CA GLU A 781 -26.64 -17.95 -34.47
C GLU A 781 -25.51 -18.45 -35.36
N VAL A 782 -24.52 -17.62 -35.65
CA VAL A 782 -23.34 -18.01 -36.44
C VAL A 782 -22.50 -19.03 -35.68
N ARG A 783 -22.28 -20.20 -36.27
CA ARG A 783 -21.60 -21.32 -35.61
C ARG A 783 -20.44 -21.87 -36.43
N PHE A 784 -19.32 -22.11 -35.76
CA PHE A 784 -18.20 -22.87 -36.29
C PHE A 784 -18.14 -24.25 -35.63
N ARG A 785 -18.21 -25.31 -36.39
CA ARG A 785 -18.30 -26.70 -35.86
C ARG A 785 -19.38 -26.85 -34.77
N GLY A 786 -20.53 -26.21 -34.94
CA GLY A 786 -21.65 -26.28 -33.99
C GLY A 786 -21.51 -25.34 -32.78
N LYS A 787 -20.44 -24.58 -32.62
CA LYS A 787 -20.18 -23.69 -31.49
C LYS A 787 -20.31 -22.22 -31.91
N SER A 788 -21.02 -21.42 -31.11
CA SER A 788 -21.06 -19.96 -31.25
C SER A 788 -19.78 -19.33 -30.71
N ILE A 789 -19.58 -18.05 -31.01
CA ILE A 789 -18.41 -17.30 -30.48
C ILE A 789 -18.42 -17.24 -28.95
N ALA A 790 -19.60 -17.20 -28.31
CA ALA A 790 -19.71 -17.25 -26.87
C ALA A 790 -19.34 -18.62 -26.30
N ASP A 791 -19.74 -19.70 -26.95
CA ASP A 791 -19.37 -21.06 -26.56
C ASP A 791 -17.86 -21.28 -26.64
N ILE A 792 -17.18 -20.64 -27.62
CA ILE A 792 -15.71 -20.69 -27.73
C ILE A 792 -15.05 -19.93 -26.58
N LEU A 793 -15.56 -18.76 -26.20
CA LEU A 793 -15.04 -18.03 -25.05
C LEU A 793 -15.26 -18.79 -23.74
N ASP A 794 -16.28 -19.62 -23.66
CA ASP A 794 -16.56 -20.46 -22.48
C ASP A 794 -15.75 -21.77 -22.45
N MET A 795 -15.06 -22.13 -23.53
CA MET A 795 -14.17 -23.30 -23.58
C MET A 795 -12.96 -23.08 -22.64
N THR A 796 -12.58 -24.16 -21.95
CA THR A 796 -11.24 -24.19 -21.31
C THR A 796 -10.16 -24.22 -22.37
N ILE A 797 -8.95 -23.76 -22.01
CA ILE A 797 -7.81 -23.78 -22.94
C ILE A 797 -7.54 -25.19 -23.47
N ASN A 798 -7.64 -26.23 -22.63
CA ASN A 798 -7.49 -27.61 -23.07
C ASN A 798 -8.51 -28.00 -24.15
N MET A 799 -9.78 -27.67 -23.94
CA MET A 799 -10.83 -27.91 -24.95
C MET A 799 -10.61 -27.11 -26.22
N ALA A 800 -10.12 -25.88 -26.09
CA ALA A 800 -9.87 -25.04 -27.25
C ALA A 800 -8.68 -25.53 -28.07
N VAL A 801 -7.65 -26.12 -27.44
CA VAL A 801 -6.51 -26.74 -28.14
C VAL A 801 -7.01 -27.91 -29.00
N GLU A 802 -7.87 -28.80 -28.49
CA GLU A 802 -8.45 -29.88 -29.23
C GLU A 802 -9.40 -29.38 -30.33
N PHE A 803 -10.23 -28.36 -30.03
CA PHE A 803 -11.21 -27.82 -30.98
C PHE A 803 -10.57 -27.13 -32.22
N PHE A 804 -9.42 -26.45 -31.98
CA PHE A 804 -8.69 -25.69 -33.02
C PHE A 804 -7.45 -26.45 -33.55
N GLU A 805 -7.32 -27.77 -33.33
CA GLU A 805 -6.13 -28.54 -33.73
C GLU A 805 -5.72 -28.35 -35.21
N ASN A 806 -6.72 -28.13 -36.11
CA ASN A 806 -6.49 -27.96 -37.54
C ASN A 806 -6.40 -26.49 -37.99
N ILE A 807 -6.26 -25.53 -37.04
CA ILE A 807 -6.12 -24.11 -37.32
C ILE A 807 -4.81 -23.56 -36.70
N PRO A 808 -3.69 -23.67 -37.41
CA PRO A 808 -2.36 -23.38 -36.84
C PRO A 808 -2.19 -21.99 -36.27
N THR A 809 -2.83 -20.97 -36.87
CA THR A 809 -2.76 -19.58 -36.41
C THR A 809 -3.39 -19.36 -35.02
N ILE A 810 -4.47 -20.06 -34.74
CA ILE A 810 -5.16 -20.04 -33.44
C ILE A 810 -4.46 -21.00 -32.48
N LEU A 811 -4.18 -22.23 -32.93
CA LEU A 811 -3.58 -23.28 -32.12
C LEU A 811 -2.25 -22.85 -31.50
N SER A 812 -1.37 -22.23 -32.28
CA SER A 812 -0.04 -21.78 -31.79
C SER A 812 -0.13 -20.84 -30.58
N LYS A 813 -1.10 -19.94 -30.55
CA LYS A 813 -1.31 -18.99 -29.46
C LYS A 813 -1.99 -19.61 -28.24
N ILE A 814 -2.91 -20.56 -28.45
CA ILE A 814 -3.62 -21.24 -27.35
C ILE A 814 -2.72 -22.29 -26.69
N LYS A 815 -1.92 -23.01 -27.47
CA LYS A 815 -1.04 -24.06 -26.97
C LYS A 815 0.00 -23.51 -25.96
N VAL A 816 0.48 -22.30 -26.16
CA VAL A 816 1.42 -21.68 -25.22
C VAL A 816 0.76 -21.42 -23.85
N LEU A 817 -0.53 -21.09 -23.83
CA LEU A 817 -1.28 -21.00 -22.58
C LEU A 817 -1.40 -22.35 -21.85
N GLN A 818 -1.55 -23.43 -22.62
CA GLN A 818 -1.52 -24.81 -22.07
C GLN A 818 -0.12 -25.15 -21.54
N ASP A 819 0.93 -24.81 -22.27
CA ASP A 819 2.33 -25.10 -21.94
C ASP A 819 2.80 -24.41 -20.65
N VAL A 820 2.16 -23.32 -20.23
CA VAL A 820 2.41 -22.66 -18.93
C VAL A 820 1.48 -23.15 -17.81
N GLY A 821 0.74 -24.25 -18.02
CA GLY A 821 -0.11 -24.85 -17.01
C GLY A 821 -1.50 -24.18 -16.83
N LEU A 822 -1.95 -23.37 -17.80
CA LEU A 822 -3.26 -22.68 -17.73
C LEU A 822 -4.37 -23.43 -18.49
N GLY A 823 -4.21 -24.72 -18.75
CA GLY A 823 -5.17 -25.52 -19.51
C GLY A 823 -6.60 -25.53 -18.98
N TYR A 824 -6.78 -25.28 -17.69
CA TYR A 824 -8.06 -25.30 -16.98
C TYR A 824 -8.86 -24.02 -17.03
N ILE A 825 -8.25 -22.86 -17.25
CA ILE A 825 -8.96 -21.58 -17.33
C ILE A 825 -9.74 -21.46 -18.64
N LYS A 826 -10.81 -20.63 -18.64
CA LYS A 826 -11.59 -20.38 -19.85
C LYS A 826 -10.94 -19.28 -20.69
N LEU A 827 -11.03 -19.38 -22.03
CA LEU A 827 -10.55 -18.36 -22.95
C LEU A 827 -11.14 -16.97 -22.67
N GLY A 828 -12.43 -16.91 -22.36
CA GLY A 828 -13.16 -15.68 -22.05
C GLY A 828 -13.26 -15.34 -20.55
N GLN A 829 -12.51 -16.00 -19.66
CA GLN A 829 -12.54 -15.73 -18.23
C GLN A 829 -12.17 -14.27 -17.94
N PRO A 830 -13.02 -13.50 -17.21
CA PRO A 830 -12.72 -12.12 -16.89
C PRO A 830 -11.39 -11.99 -16.12
N SER A 831 -10.60 -10.97 -16.46
CA SER A 831 -9.31 -10.70 -15.78
C SER A 831 -9.46 -10.47 -14.27
N THR A 832 -10.61 -9.98 -13.83
CA THR A 832 -10.93 -9.72 -12.42
C THR A 832 -11.13 -10.99 -11.60
N THR A 833 -11.35 -12.14 -12.24
CA THR A 833 -11.53 -13.46 -11.60
C THR A 833 -10.27 -14.33 -11.67
N LEU A 834 -9.23 -13.86 -12.33
CA LEU A 834 -7.93 -14.53 -12.37
C LEU A 834 -7.14 -14.22 -11.10
N SER A 835 -6.45 -15.20 -10.56
CA SER A 835 -5.46 -15.00 -9.51
C SER A 835 -4.23 -14.23 -10.03
N GLY A 836 -3.43 -13.68 -9.12
CA GLY A 836 -2.17 -13.00 -9.49
C GLY A 836 -1.24 -13.91 -10.29
N GLY A 837 -1.06 -15.16 -9.87
CA GLY A 837 -0.23 -16.14 -10.56
C GLY A 837 -0.79 -16.56 -11.93
N GLU A 838 -2.12 -16.71 -12.07
CA GLU A 838 -2.73 -16.96 -13.37
C GLU A 838 -2.53 -15.79 -14.34
N SER A 839 -2.72 -14.55 -13.87
CA SER A 839 -2.48 -13.33 -14.65
C SER A 839 -1.03 -13.26 -15.13
N GLN A 840 -0.09 -13.58 -14.25
CA GLN A 840 1.35 -13.62 -14.55
C GLN A 840 1.68 -14.67 -15.61
N ARG A 841 1.12 -15.87 -15.49
CA ARG A 841 1.31 -16.95 -16.48
C ARG A 841 0.69 -16.61 -17.85
N VAL A 842 -0.44 -15.89 -17.90
CA VAL A 842 -1.00 -15.40 -19.17
C VAL A 842 -0.04 -14.40 -19.85
N LYS A 843 0.59 -13.49 -19.05
CA LYS A 843 1.61 -12.57 -19.57
C LYS A 843 2.82 -13.35 -20.12
N LEU A 844 3.33 -14.31 -19.36
CA LEU A 844 4.44 -15.17 -19.77
C LEU A 844 4.11 -15.93 -21.05
N ALA A 845 2.92 -16.52 -21.16
CA ALA A 845 2.47 -17.22 -22.39
C ALA A 845 2.47 -16.28 -23.61
N THR A 846 2.05 -15.03 -23.42
CA THR A 846 2.02 -14.04 -24.49
C THR A 846 3.44 -13.72 -24.99
N GLU A 847 4.41 -13.64 -24.09
CA GLU A 847 5.82 -13.42 -24.47
C GLU A 847 6.42 -14.66 -25.16
N LEU A 848 6.13 -15.86 -24.66
CA LEU A 848 6.55 -17.12 -25.29
C LEU A 848 6.03 -17.29 -26.73
N ALA A 849 4.84 -16.75 -27.01
CA ALA A 849 4.23 -16.80 -28.35
C ALA A 849 4.85 -15.80 -29.34
N LYS A 850 5.59 -14.80 -28.89
CA LYS A 850 6.24 -13.79 -29.73
C LYS A 850 7.51 -14.33 -30.39
N ARG A 851 7.88 -13.71 -31.51
CA ARG A 851 9.18 -13.99 -32.14
C ARG A 851 10.29 -13.43 -31.24
N ASP A 852 11.27 -14.25 -30.96
CA ASP A 852 12.31 -13.98 -29.99
C ASP A 852 13.62 -13.52 -30.66
N THR A 853 14.35 -12.60 -30.04
CA THR A 853 15.65 -12.12 -30.50
C THR A 853 16.83 -12.81 -29.81
N GLY A 854 16.57 -13.52 -28.70
CA GLY A 854 17.61 -14.15 -27.86
C GLY A 854 18.40 -13.16 -27.00
N LYS A 855 18.01 -11.88 -26.94
CA LYS A 855 18.67 -10.82 -26.15
C LYS A 855 17.69 -10.10 -25.22
N THR A 856 16.58 -10.75 -24.88
CA THR A 856 15.57 -10.15 -24.00
C THR A 856 15.87 -10.45 -22.54
N LEU A 857 15.76 -9.45 -21.68
CA LEU A 857 15.78 -9.58 -20.24
C LEU A 857 14.35 -9.69 -19.69
N TYR A 858 14.02 -10.82 -19.09
CA TYR A 858 12.75 -11.03 -18.39
C TYR A 858 12.94 -10.87 -16.89
N VAL A 859 12.05 -10.13 -16.26
CA VAL A 859 11.99 -9.99 -14.79
C VAL A 859 10.66 -10.57 -14.30
N LEU A 860 10.73 -11.53 -13.38
CA LEU A 860 9.57 -12.16 -12.76
C LEU A 860 9.65 -11.96 -11.24
N ASP A 861 8.55 -11.54 -10.65
CA ASP A 861 8.43 -11.32 -9.20
C ASP A 861 7.52 -12.40 -8.62
N GLU A 862 8.08 -13.27 -7.76
CA GLU A 862 7.43 -14.40 -7.08
C GLU A 862 6.50 -15.23 -7.99
N PRO A 863 6.99 -15.78 -9.12
CA PRO A 863 6.14 -16.47 -10.09
C PRO A 863 5.57 -17.81 -9.61
N THR A 864 6.04 -18.35 -8.50
CA THR A 864 5.51 -19.60 -7.91
C THR A 864 4.34 -19.40 -6.95
N THR A 865 3.91 -18.17 -6.73
CA THR A 865 2.78 -17.84 -5.88
C THR A 865 1.53 -18.62 -6.26
N GLY A 866 0.95 -19.35 -5.29
CA GLY A 866 -0.28 -20.13 -5.48
C GLY A 866 -0.12 -21.35 -6.37
N LEU A 867 1.11 -21.84 -6.58
CA LEU A 867 1.39 -23.00 -7.42
C LEU A 867 1.67 -24.26 -6.61
N HIS A 868 1.03 -25.33 -7.01
CA HIS A 868 1.40 -26.68 -6.59
C HIS A 868 2.76 -27.08 -7.19
N PHE A 869 3.48 -28.04 -6.60
CA PHE A 869 4.77 -28.55 -7.08
C PHE A 869 4.77 -28.90 -8.58
N GLU A 870 3.71 -29.55 -9.07
CA GLU A 870 3.58 -29.88 -10.50
C GLU A 870 3.47 -28.64 -11.39
N ASP A 871 2.75 -27.60 -10.93
CA ASP A 871 2.63 -26.33 -11.65
C ASP A 871 3.99 -25.60 -11.69
N ILE A 872 4.79 -25.68 -10.60
CA ILE A 872 6.15 -25.15 -10.54
C ILE A 872 7.06 -25.86 -11.55
N ARG A 873 6.97 -27.18 -11.64
CA ARG A 873 7.71 -27.98 -12.62
C ARG A 873 7.42 -27.54 -14.07
N VAL A 874 6.14 -27.33 -14.38
CA VAL A 874 5.69 -26.85 -15.69
C VAL A 874 6.20 -25.44 -15.96
N LEU A 875 6.12 -24.53 -14.98
CA LEU A 875 6.62 -23.15 -15.07
C LEU A 875 8.13 -23.14 -15.34
N LEU A 876 8.92 -23.89 -14.58
CA LEU A 876 10.37 -23.98 -14.78
C LEU A 876 10.72 -24.51 -16.17
N GLY A 877 9.96 -25.46 -16.69
CA GLY A 877 10.10 -25.92 -18.07
C GLY A 877 9.87 -24.82 -19.10
N ALA A 878 8.90 -23.93 -18.88
CA ALA A 878 8.64 -22.79 -19.75
C ALA A 878 9.76 -21.73 -19.66
N LEU A 879 10.24 -21.42 -18.44
CA LEU A 879 11.34 -20.48 -18.24
C LEU A 879 12.66 -21.00 -18.88
N ASN A 880 12.98 -22.28 -18.70
CA ASN A 880 14.17 -22.88 -19.33
C ASN A 880 14.13 -22.79 -20.86
N LYS A 881 12.95 -23.01 -21.48
CA LYS A 881 12.80 -22.81 -22.93
C LYS A 881 13.12 -21.39 -23.41
N LEU A 882 12.86 -20.38 -22.59
CA LEU A 882 13.23 -18.98 -22.91
C LEU A 882 14.75 -18.77 -22.78
N VAL A 883 15.36 -19.30 -21.72
CA VAL A 883 16.83 -19.21 -21.53
C VAL A 883 17.57 -19.94 -22.64
N ASP A 884 17.10 -21.14 -23.04
CA ASP A 884 17.71 -21.94 -24.10
C ASP A 884 17.71 -21.25 -25.48
N LYS A 885 16.82 -20.23 -25.65
CA LYS A 885 16.81 -19.35 -26.81
C LYS A 885 17.81 -18.19 -26.73
N GLY A 886 18.61 -18.10 -25.66
CA GLY A 886 19.62 -17.08 -25.41
C GLY A 886 19.18 -15.92 -24.52
N ASN A 887 17.93 -15.89 -24.06
CA ASN A 887 17.42 -14.82 -23.21
C ASN A 887 17.96 -14.92 -21.78
N THR A 888 17.86 -13.82 -21.05
CA THR A 888 18.19 -13.76 -19.63
C THR A 888 16.90 -13.66 -18.82
N ILE A 889 16.81 -14.45 -17.76
CA ILE A 889 15.66 -14.40 -16.85
C ILE A 889 16.16 -14.09 -15.44
N ILE A 890 15.60 -13.05 -14.83
CA ILE A 890 15.77 -12.73 -13.41
C ILE A 890 14.47 -13.06 -12.69
N VAL A 891 14.54 -13.93 -11.70
CA VAL A 891 13.41 -14.33 -10.86
C VAL A 891 13.68 -13.89 -9.42
N ILE A 892 12.78 -13.12 -8.82
CA ILE A 892 12.80 -12.87 -7.38
C ILE A 892 12.00 -14.01 -6.74
N GLU A 893 12.63 -14.84 -5.91
CA GLU A 893 11.97 -16.03 -5.36
C GLU A 893 12.51 -16.47 -3.99
N HIS A 894 11.61 -17.15 -3.26
CA HIS A 894 11.91 -17.81 -1.99
C HIS A 894 11.73 -19.35 -2.06
N ASN A 895 11.02 -19.82 -3.08
CA ASN A 895 10.77 -21.24 -3.27
C ASN A 895 12.06 -22.00 -3.58
N LEU A 896 12.42 -22.95 -2.74
CA LEU A 896 13.68 -23.71 -2.85
C LEU A 896 13.77 -24.53 -4.15
N ASP A 897 12.66 -24.96 -4.73
CA ASP A 897 12.65 -25.68 -6.00
C ASP A 897 13.13 -24.78 -7.15
N VAL A 898 12.77 -23.50 -7.13
CA VAL A 898 13.29 -22.50 -8.10
C VAL A 898 14.73 -22.16 -7.80
N VAL A 899 15.06 -21.91 -6.52
CA VAL A 899 16.42 -21.58 -6.09
C VAL A 899 17.42 -22.67 -6.49
N LYS A 900 17.10 -23.95 -6.21
CA LYS A 900 17.97 -25.08 -6.59
C LYS A 900 18.05 -25.32 -8.09
N SER A 901 17.08 -24.83 -8.89
CA SER A 901 17.02 -25.00 -10.35
C SER A 901 17.70 -23.86 -11.12
N ALA A 902 18.03 -22.73 -10.47
CA ALA A 902 18.64 -21.55 -11.09
C ALA A 902 20.09 -21.81 -11.51
N ASP A 903 20.55 -21.16 -12.58
CA ASP A 903 21.97 -21.21 -13.01
C ASP A 903 22.84 -20.33 -12.12
N TYR A 904 22.31 -19.20 -11.66
CA TYR A 904 23.02 -18.21 -10.85
C TYR A 904 22.12 -17.65 -9.74
N LEU A 905 22.69 -17.47 -8.55
CA LEU A 905 21.98 -16.92 -7.38
C LEU A 905 22.59 -15.58 -6.97
N ILE A 906 21.73 -14.70 -6.50
CA ILE A 906 22.07 -13.48 -5.78
C ILE A 906 21.32 -13.55 -4.47
N ASP A 907 22.02 -13.78 -3.34
CA ASP A 907 21.42 -13.85 -2.01
C ASP A 907 21.57 -12.52 -1.27
N MET A 908 20.46 -11.94 -0.81
CA MET A 908 20.41 -10.64 -0.16
C MET A 908 20.06 -10.76 1.31
N GLY A 909 20.69 -9.91 2.15
CA GLY A 909 20.49 -9.95 3.57
C GLY A 909 21.36 -8.95 4.32
N PRO A 910 21.81 -9.30 5.58
CA PRO A 910 21.51 -10.56 6.30
C PRO A 910 20.07 -10.63 6.83
N GLU A 911 19.48 -9.51 7.20
CA GLU A 911 18.14 -9.37 7.76
C GLU A 911 17.23 -8.53 6.82
N GLY A 912 16.00 -8.28 7.24
CA GLY A 912 15.09 -7.33 6.61
C GLY A 912 15.30 -5.88 7.09
N GLY A 913 14.66 -4.91 6.39
CA GLY A 913 14.65 -3.51 6.76
C GLY A 913 16.02 -2.86 6.82
N ARG A 914 16.28 -2.06 7.84
CA ARG A 914 17.55 -1.32 8.01
C ARG A 914 18.77 -2.24 8.23
N ARG A 915 18.56 -3.43 8.73
CA ARG A 915 19.61 -4.44 8.96
C ARG A 915 19.92 -5.27 7.72
N GLY A 916 19.13 -5.14 6.64
CA GLY A 916 19.34 -5.76 5.34
C GLY A 916 20.06 -4.85 4.35
N GLY A 917 19.81 -5.12 3.07
CA GLY A 917 20.27 -4.29 1.96
C GLY A 917 21.68 -4.57 1.44
N ASN A 918 22.30 -5.67 1.86
CA ASN A 918 23.59 -6.13 1.34
C ASN A 918 23.41 -7.31 0.40
N VAL A 919 24.32 -7.48 -0.52
CA VAL A 919 24.50 -8.73 -1.28
C VAL A 919 25.44 -9.61 -0.48
N LEU A 920 24.93 -10.74 0.00
CA LEU A 920 25.69 -11.66 0.84
C LEU A 920 26.50 -12.65 0.01
N PHE A 921 25.92 -13.08 -1.11
CA PHE A 921 26.53 -14.08 -1.97
C PHE A 921 26.07 -13.90 -3.42
N THR A 922 26.96 -14.20 -4.34
CA THR A 922 26.69 -14.35 -5.78
C THR A 922 27.39 -15.57 -6.31
N GLY A 923 26.73 -16.42 -7.09
CA GLY A 923 27.30 -17.63 -7.62
C GLY A 923 26.29 -18.75 -7.88
N THR A 924 26.75 -19.99 -7.98
CA THR A 924 25.87 -21.15 -8.21
C THR A 924 25.18 -21.59 -6.91
N PRO A 925 24.04 -22.30 -6.99
CA PRO A 925 23.35 -22.86 -5.84
C PRO A 925 24.23 -23.75 -4.95
N GLU A 926 25.03 -24.58 -5.57
CA GLU A 926 25.99 -25.47 -4.89
C GLU A 926 27.06 -24.69 -4.11
N ALA A 927 27.53 -23.59 -4.67
CA ALA A 927 28.51 -22.72 -4.01
C ALA A 927 27.88 -22.00 -2.80
N LEU A 928 26.62 -21.51 -2.88
CA LEU A 928 25.91 -20.95 -1.76
C LEU A 928 25.73 -21.97 -0.63
N ALA A 929 25.27 -23.17 -0.97
CA ALA A 929 25.07 -24.26 0.01
C ALA A 929 26.35 -24.64 0.77
N LYS A 930 27.53 -24.57 0.07
CA LYS A 930 28.84 -24.82 0.69
C LYS A 930 29.36 -23.66 1.52
N SER A 931 29.02 -22.43 1.15
CA SER A 931 29.53 -21.24 1.83
C SER A 931 28.96 -21.08 3.24
N GLY A 932 27.75 -21.57 3.49
CA GLY A 932 27.03 -21.40 4.77
C GLY A 932 26.66 -19.94 5.09
N VAL A 933 26.78 -19.03 4.13
CA VAL A 933 26.48 -17.61 4.31
C VAL A 933 24.99 -17.36 4.17
N GLY A 934 24.43 -16.50 5.04
CA GLY A 934 23.02 -16.12 5.01
C GLY A 934 22.07 -17.21 5.54
N PHE A 935 20.79 -16.90 5.50
CA PHE A 935 19.74 -17.82 5.96
C PHE A 935 19.28 -18.80 4.90
N THR A 936 19.54 -18.52 3.61
CA THR A 936 19.15 -19.38 2.50
C THR A 936 20.03 -20.64 2.41
N ALA A 937 21.31 -20.52 2.71
CA ALA A 937 22.30 -21.59 2.51
C ALA A 937 21.97 -22.91 3.27
N PRO A 938 21.56 -22.90 4.56
CA PRO A 938 21.24 -24.14 5.29
C PRO A 938 20.07 -24.91 4.65
N PHE A 939 18.98 -24.23 4.32
CA PHE A 939 17.79 -24.84 3.70
C PHE A 939 18.10 -25.37 2.29
N LEU A 940 18.86 -24.60 1.50
CA LEU A 940 19.29 -25.03 0.16
C LEU A 940 20.20 -26.27 0.23
N LYS A 941 21.09 -26.32 1.22
CA LYS A 941 21.95 -27.49 1.43
C LYS A 941 21.16 -28.75 1.71
N GLU A 942 20.15 -28.67 2.58
CA GLU A 942 19.26 -29.79 2.89
C GLU A 942 18.56 -30.32 1.64
N GLU A 943 17.98 -29.42 0.83
CA GLU A 943 17.29 -29.78 -0.42
C GLU A 943 18.26 -30.40 -1.47
N LEU A 944 19.48 -29.87 -1.60
CA LEU A 944 20.49 -30.44 -2.52
C LEU A 944 21.03 -31.80 -2.03
N ASP A 945 21.20 -31.99 -0.73
CA ASP A 945 21.65 -33.26 -0.13
C ASP A 945 20.59 -34.36 -0.32
N ILE A 946 19.30 -34.04 -0.21
CA ILE A 946 18.20 -34.94 -0.53
C ILE A 946 18.25 -35.37 -1.99
N ALA A 947 18.40 -34.41 -2.93
CA ALA A 947 18.50 -34.69 -4.35
C ALA A 947 19.73 -35.54 -4.73
N ASN A 948 20.87 -35.35 -4.05
CA ASN A 948 22.10 -36.11 -4.30
C ASN A 948 22.07 -37.54 -3.75
N LYS A 949 21.36 -37.79 -2.65
CA LYS A 949 21.21 -39.14 -2.07
C LYS A 949 20.39 -40.09 -2.95
N LYS A 950 19.61 -39.54 -3.90
CA LYS A 950 18.76 -40.32 -4.82
C LYS A 950 19.38 -40.55 -6.20
N LYS A 951 20.41 -39.78 -6.56
CA LYS A 951 21.28 -40.07 -7.72
C LYS A 951 22.29 -41.15 -7.38
#